data_90d97e3eb2b9905901becb1565314daa
#
_entry.id   90d97e3eb2b9905901becb1565314daa
#
_cell.length_a   1.000
_cell.length_b   1.000
_cell.length_c   1.000
_cell.angle_alpha   90.00
_cell.angle_beta   90.00
_cell.angle_gamma   90.00
#
_symmetry.space_group_name_H-M   'P 1'
#
loop_
_entity.id
_entity.type
_entity.pdbx_description
1 polymer ?
#
loop_
_entity_poly.entity_id
_entity_poly.type
_entity_poly.pdbx_seq_one_letter_code
_entity_poly.pdbx_strand_id
1 'polypeptide(L)'
;MLATALLVTGCQVRPAKVPGETDVLVEKVEILPAPGQEKLSLPVDTLFDRLGMRPGGVVLTPRTWSEFREAEDRRRIEAYYQQYGWLDVEVTRPEEAFSPDRSRVSLTFRVKENTRYAAGEVHLSGPPKEETAALLAMIPFTEGEREVDLEKFRRVRHVMADHLRAEGYGHANVYSRGYVDRKKKVVHWYYFVDAGPKTTIASISVAGNVKVSSEKILERSGLAVGQPYRETMRDDVVRDLLDTGSFASAFVRTDADTRFVPPGVVPDSGGELRDDQVDKDGNLVPRKLPQGLNLTIHVVEAPSRTLRVRGGFEIDPARADATLGATAWFRNAFASMHHLVLEGRLGYGFLFEQRPGEPQGVYGDALIRSVHSGVLGRIGDLRMSARLRTGLYPSAYLTELSAGPGMRATLKQGVFFDADLLAVYGRSTNFIGFSAEDRARLALPDTEEMLYPELSSQIRWDARDNPVESKRGHLLALTARFAPGEPIGTHRYLNIAPEARGYLPLSASVSLAGRVFAEWSFLNDGAGVPLGARLFGGGAFGFRGFGRQALSPVIQSCDPAAPDVCAERPVGGLSLFEASAELRLLPPQKQYGLVLFGDFGGAGPAQNPFEEGLSFAAGLGARLRLWYLPVSIDVAYRALSRGQPQGLENDPVSAFVRIGEAF
;
A
#
# COMPACT_ATOMS: atom_id res chain seq x y z
N MET A 1 -11.50 -32.04 20.85
CA MET A 1 -10.76 -31.61 22.05
C MET A 1 -9.29 -31.81 21.79
N LEU A 2 -8.58 -30.72 21.57
CA LEU A 2 -7.18 -30.47 21.94
C LEU A 2 -6.78 -29.16 21.27
N ALA A 3 -7.11 -28.05 21.93
CA ALA A 3 -6.57 -26.74 21.62
C ALA A 3 -5.20 -26.66 22.28
N THR A 4 -4.14 -26.82 21.51
CA THR A 4 -2.77 -26.54 21.95
C THR A 4 -2.51 -25.07 21.75
N ALA A 5 -2.58 -24.30 22.82
CA ALA A 5 -2.19 -22.90 22.86
C ALA A 5 -0.68 -22.78 22.60
N LEU A 6 -0.28 -22.29 21.45
CA LEU A 6 1.07 -21.81 21.19
C LEU A 6 1.26 -20.50 21.97
N LEU A 7 1.81 -20.60 23.16
CA LEU A 7 2.38 -19.49 23.92
C LEU A 7 3.65 -19.03 23.19
N VAL A 8 3.52 -18.04 22.33
CA VAL A 8 4.66 -17.28 21.85
C VAL A 8 5.04 -16.31 22.96
N THR A 9 6.05 -16.67 23.75
CA THR A 9 6.73 -15.72 24.65
C THR A 9 7.49 -14.73 23.79
N GLY A 10 6.81 -13.66 23.37
CA GLY A 10 7.45 -12.52 22.74
C GLY A 10 8.40 -11.87 23.76
N CYS A 11 9.68 -11.72 23.41
CA CYS A 11 10.60 -10.88 24.14
C CYS A 11 10.00 -9.46 24.23
N GLN A 12 9.41 -9.12 25.36
CA GLN A 12 9.05 -7.74 25.66
C GLN A 12 10.36 -6.99 25.86
N VAL A 13 10.78 -6.23 24.87
CA VAL A 13 11.80 -5.19 25.05
C VAL A 13 11.16 -4.15 25.96
N ARG A 14 11.44 -4.23 27.26
CA ARG A 14 11.09 -3.15 28.19
C ARG A 14 11.83 -1.91 27.71
N PRO A 15 11.15 -0.81 27.42
CA PRO A 15 11.83 0.45 27.12
C PRO A 15 12.72 0.81 28.31
N ALA A 16 13.87 1.42 28.03
CA ALA A 16 14.80 1.84 29.07
C ALA A 16 14.06 2.65 30.14
N LYS A 17 14.28 2.34 31.42
CA LYS A 17 13.68 3.09 32.53
C LYS A 17 14.12 4.54 32.47
N VAL A 18 13.16 5.45 32.52
CA VAL A 18 13.42 6.89 32.55
C VAL A 18 13.75 7.29 34.00
N PRO A 19 14.64 8.29 34.22
CA PRO A 19 14.91 8.78 35.58
C PRO A 19 13.62 9.11 36.35
N GLY A 20 13.51 8.62 37.59
CA GLY A 20 12.34 8.82 38.43
C GLY A 20 11.10 8.02 38.05
N GLU A 21 11.23 6.98 37.22
CA GLU A 21 10.12 6.08 36.87
C GLU A 21 9.70 5.24 38.07
N THR A 22 8.40 5.33 38.39
CA THR A 22 7.75 4.60 39.48
C THR A 22 7.01 3.38 38.93
N ASP A 23 6.54 2.47 39.80
CA ASP A 23 5.68 1.36 39.42
C ASP A 23 4.19 1.79 39.36
N VAL A 24 3.88 3.08 39.57
CA VAL A 24 2.52 3.63 39.52
C VAL A 24 2.06 3.70 38.06
N LEU A 25 0.90 3.11 37.78
CA LEU A 25 0.32 3.07 36.44
C LEU A 25 -0.55 4.29 36.16
N VAL A 26 -0.46 4.84 34.96
CA VAL A 26 -1.35 5.91 34.52
C VAL A 26 -2.71 5.31 34.16
N GLU A 27 -3.74 5.65 34.95
CA GLU A 27 -5.11 5.19 34.75
C GLU A 27 -5.88 6.08 33.78
N LYS A 28 -5.74 7.40 33.95
CA LYS A 28 -6.46 8.40 33.16
C LYS A 28 -5.59 9.63 32.93
N VAL A 29 -5.71 10.25 31.76
CA VAL A 29 -5.16 11.57 31.48
C VAL A 29 -6.26 12.44 30.91
N GLU A 30 -6.44 13.62 31.46
CA GLU A 30 -7.40 14.63 30.99
C GLU A 30 -6.66 15.94 30.67
N ILE A 31 -7.10 16.61 29.61
CA ILE A 31 -6.65 17.95 29.25
C ILE A 31 -7.89 18.84 29.24
N LEU A 32 -7.96 19.75 30.17
CA LEU A 32 -9.12 20.59 30.39
C LEU A 32 -8.76 22.08 30.24
N PRO A 33 -9.73 22.95 29.90
CA PRO A 33 -9.50 24.39 29.93
C PRO A 33 -9.24 24.87 31.36
N ALA A 34 -8.47 25.94 31.50
CA ALA A 34 -8.28 26.63 32.78
C ALA A 34 -9.60 27.27 33.26
N PRO A 35 -9.75 27.51 34.57
CA PRO A 35 -10.93 28.17 35.11
C PRO A 35 -11.21 29.50 34.39
N GLY A 36 -12.46 29.70 33.97
CA GLY A 36 -12.88 30.88 33.21
C GLY A 36 -12.85 30.74 31.70
N GLN A 37 -12.40 29.59 31.16
CA GLN A 37 -12.45 29.24 29.73
C GLN A 37 -13.42 28.06 29.54
N GLU A 38 -14.43 28.23 28.67
CA GLU A 38 -15.48 27.20 28.48
C GLU A 38 -14.98 25.94 27.76
N LYS A 39 -14.12 26.11 26.75
CA LYS A 39 -13.61 25.00 25.91
C LYS A 39 -12.23 25.29 25.37
N LEU A 40 -11.54 24.25 24.98
CA LEU A 40 -10.27 24.34 24.24
C LEU A 40 -10.52 24.54 22.74
N SER A 41 -9.69 25.39 22.12
CA SER A 41 -9.79 25.74 20.69
C SER A 41 -9.20 24.66 19.78
N LEU A 42 -8.23 23.88 20.29
CA LEU A 42 -7.61 22.77 19.55
C LEU A 42 -8.19 21.41 19.97
N PRO A 43 -8.29 20.46 19.04
CA PRO A 43 -8.80 19.12 19.34
C PRO A 43 -7.86 18.38 20.29
N VAL A 44 -8.39 17.95 21.42
CA VAL A 44 -7.64 17.28 22.49
C VAL A 44 -7.17 15.89 22.06
N ASP A 45 -7.93 15.20 21.21
CA ASP A 45 -7.60 13.84 20.74
C ASP A 45 -6.23 13.77 20.03
N THR A 46 -5.90 14.81 19.26
CA THR A 46 -4.59 14.91 18.58
C THR A 46 -3.42 15.10 19.55
N LEU A 47 -3.71 15.73 20.71
CA LEU A 47 -2.72 15.90 21.78
C LEU A 47 -2.42 14.59 22.50
N PHE A 48 -3.44 13.75 22.73
CA PHE A 48 -3.26 12.48 23.43
C PHE A 48 -2.24 11.57 22.74
N ASP A 49 -2.19 11.57 21.40
CA ASP A 49 -1.24 10.75 20.66
C ASP A 49 0.23 11.16 20.85
N ARG A 50 0.45 12.40 21.26
CA ARG A 50 1.79 12.98 21.48
C ARG A 50 2.26 12.85 22.93
N LEU A 51 1.37 12.51 23.87
CA LEU A 51 1.75 12.36 25.27
C LEU A 51 2.59 11.10 25.50
N GLY A 52 3.58 11.22 26.36
CA GLY A 52 4.37 10.10 26.85
C GLY A 52 3.61 9.24 27.85
N MET A 53 2.77 9.89 28.68
CA MET A 53 1.91 9.24 29.65
C MET A 53 0.50 9.12 29.09
N ARG A 54 0.05 7.90 28.84
CA ARG A 54 -1.32 7.57 28.39
C ARG A 54 -1.77 6.27 29.02
N PRO A 55 -3.10 6.14 29.25
CA PRO A 55 -3.67 4.89 29.75
C PRO A 55 -3.29 3.71 28.85
N GLY A 56 -3.11 2.55 29.43
CA GLY A 56 -2.93 1.31 28.66
C GLY A 56 -4.21 0.96 27.88
N GLY A 57 -4.04 0.39 26.68
CA GLY A 57 -5.14 -0.21 25.90
C GLY A 57 -5.23 -1.71 26.14
N VAL A 58 -6.25 -2.37 25.54
CA VAL A 58 -6.52 -3.82 25.67
C VAL A 58 -5.31 -4.70 25.32
N VAL A 59 -4.37 -4.18 24.53
CA VAL A 59 -3.16 -4.89 24.06
C VAL A 59 -1.86 -4.10 24.38
N LEU A 60 -1.96 -2.87 24.88
CA LEU A 60 -0.80 -2.04 25.20
C LEU A 60 -0.48 -2.11 26.69
N THR A 61 0.79 -2.34 27.02
CA THR A 61 1.29 -2.25 28.40
C THR A 61 0.96 -0.87 28.97
N PRO A 62 0.36 -0.80 30.17
CA PRO A 62 0.12 0.47 30.81
C PRO A 62 1.43 1.23 31.03
N ARG A 63 1.41 2.55 30.84
CA ARG A 63 2.57 3.41 31.05
C ARG A 63 2.71 3.77 32.51
N THR A 64 3.93 3.77 32.98
CA THR A 64 4.26 4.17 34.34
C THR A 64 4.39 5.69 34.44
N TRP A 65 3.98 6.22 35.59
CA TRP A 65 4.09 7.65 35.92
C TRP A 65 5.52 8.01 36.32
N SER A 66 5.98 9.19 35.92
CA SER A 66 7.18 9.85 36.47
C SER A 66 7.05 11.36 36.33
N GLU A 67 7.63 12.11 37.30
CA GLU A 67 7.67 13.57 37.25
C GLU A 67 8.37 14.09 35.98
N PHE A 68 9.38 13.37 35.48
CA PHE A 68 10.07 13.74 34.25
C PHE A 68 9.15 13.69 33.04
N ARG A 69 8.38 12.60 32.88
CA ARG A 69 7.40 12.44 31.78
C ARG A 69 6.28 13.47 31.89
N GLU A 70 5.84 13.78 33.11
CA GLU A 70 4.87 14.82 33.38
C GLU A 70 5.33 16.19 32.87
N ALA A 71 6.56 16.57 33.22
CA ALA A 71 7.14 17.82 32.76
C ALA A 71 7.34 17.86 31.23
N GLU A 72 7.72 16.72 30.61
CA GLU A 72 7.79 16.60 29.17
C GLU A 72 6.41 16.73 28.50
N ASP A 73 5.39 16.07 29.04
CA ASP A 73 4.05 16.12 28.46
C ASP A 73 3.44 17.52 28.56
N ARG A 74 3.68 18.24 29.66
CA ARG A 74 3.34 19.65 29.78
C ARG A 74 4.00 20.48 28.65
N ARG A 75 5.31 20.31 28.43
CA ARG A 75 6.01 21.01 27.33
C ARG A 75 5.48 20.61 25.96
N ARG A 76 5.06 19.36 25.76
CA ARG A 76 4.45 18.90 24.50
C ARG A 76 3.10 19.57 24.25
N ILE A 77 2.28 19.74 25.30
CA ILE A 77 1.02 20.47 25.20
C ILE A 77 1.30 21.94 24.86
N GLU A 78 2.23 22.60 25.56
CA GLU A 78 2.64 23.99 25.29
C GLU A 78 3.12 24.15 23.85
N ALA A 79 4.03 23.29 23.40
CA ALA A 79 4.58 23.31 22.04
C ALA A 79 3.50 23.10 20.97
N TYR A 80 2.50 22.24 21.24
CA TYR A 80 1.39 22.03 20.33
C TYR A 80 0.53 23.30 20.17
N TYR A 81 0.20 23.99 21.25
CA TYR A 81 -0.54 25.24 21.18
C TYR A 81 0.27 26.34 20.49
N GLN A 82 1.58 26.45 20.83
CA GLN A 82 2.48 27.41 20.19
C GLN A 82 2.59 27.17 18.69
N GLN A 83 2.58 25.91 18.25
CA GLN A 83 2.58 25.56 16.82
C GLN A 83 1.43 26.23 16.07
N TYR A 84 0.25 26.35 16.69
CA TYR A 84 -0.96 26.92 16.08
C TYR A 84 -1.22 28.39 16.46
N GLY A 85 -0.20 29.08 16.95
CA GLY A 85 -0.23 30.53 17.18
C GLY A 85 -0.62 31.00 18.58
N TRP A 86 -0.84 30.10 19.56
CA TRP A 86 -0.99 30.49 20.96
C TRP A 86 0.37 30.58 21.65
N LEU A 87 1.15 31.63 21.30
CA LEU A 87 2.55 31.73 21.74
C LEU A 87 2.70 32.01 23.25
N ASP A 88 1.66 32.55 23.88
CA ASP A 88 1.62 32.85 25.30
C ASP A 88 0.76 31.82 26.08
N VAL A 89 0.62 30.61 25.58
CA VAL A 89 -0.11 29.54 26.29
C VAL A 89 0.57 29.20 27.61
N GLU A 90 -0.24 28.94 28.63
CA GLU A 90 0.22 28.48 29.92
C GLU A 90 -0.41 27.12 30.25
N VAL A 91 0.41 26.13 30.57
CA VAL A 91 -0.05 24.81 31.02
C VAL A 91 0.42 24.58 32.44
N THR A 92 -0.53 24.41 33.35
CA THR A 92 -0.20 24.20 34.76
C THR A 92 0.34 22.79 34.99
N ARG A 93 1.04 22.59 36.12
CA ARG A 93 1.34 21.24 36.61
C ARG A 93 0.03 20.46 36.74
N PRO A 94 -0.05 19.18 36.32
CA PRO A 94 -1.31 18.45 36.41
C PRO A 94 -1.75 18.22 37.86
N GLU A 95 -3.05 18.18 38.03
CA GLU A 95 -3.67 17.71 39.26
C GLU A 95 -3.52 16.18 39.29
N GLU A 96 -2.89 15.66 40.33
CA GLU A 96 -2.61 14.24 40.51
C GLU A 96 -3.63 13.63 41.49
N ALA A 97 -4.40 12.62 41.02
CA ALA A 97 -5.32 11.86 41.86
C ALA A 97 -4.85 10.40 41.92
N PHE A 98 -4.27 9.99 43.05
CA PHE A 98 -3.82 8.63 43.28
C PHE A 98 -4.96 7.73 43.77
N SER A 99 -4.96 6.46 43.35
CA SER A 99 -5.80 5.42 43.94
C SER A 99 -5.47 5.22 45.43
N PRO A 100 -6.39 4.66 46.25
CA PRO A 100 -6.15 4.45 47.69
C PRO A 100 -4.89 3.61 47.98
N ASP A 101 -4.57 2.66 47.14
CA ASP A 101 -3.37 1.78 47.20
C ASP A 101 -2.13 2.41 46.55
N ARG A 102 -2.25 3.60 45.99
CA ARG A 102 -1.20 4.30 45.23
C ARG A 102 -0.59 3.53 44.07
N SER A 103 -1.28 2.52 43.57
CA SER A 103 -0.83 1.75 42.38
C SER A 103 -1.17 2.44 41.07
N ARG A 104 -2.09 3.40 41.07
CA ARG A 104 -2.57 4.12 39.90
C ARG A 104 -2.66 5.63 40.15
N VAL A 105 -2.56 6.40 39.06
CA VAL A 105 -2.72 7.85 39.08
C VAL A 105 -3.55 8.34 37.90
N SER A 106 -4.45 9.26 38.16
CA SER A 106 -5.16 10.06 37.16
C SER A 106 -4.55 11.46 37.12
N LEU A 107 -4.28 11.97 35.92
CA LEU A 107 -3.62 13.26 35.70
C LEU A 107 -4.55 14.22 34.96
N THR A 108 -4.71 15.44 35.47
CA THR A 108 -5.51 16.48 34.83
C THR A 108 -4.66 17.70 34.54
N PHE A 109 -4.35 17.94 33.26
CA PHE A 109 -3.66 19.14 32.77
C PHE A 109 -4.66 20.26 32.54
N ARG A 110 -4.36 21.47 33.00
CA ARG A 110 -5.18 22.65 32.71
C ARG A 110 -4.44 23.58 31.77
N VAL A 111 -5.12 24.00 30.70
CA VAL A 111 -4.56 24.82 29.62
C VAL A 111 -5.27 26.17 29.61
N LYS A 112 -4.48 27.24 29.73
CA LYS A 112 -4.92 28.64 29.54
C LYS A 112 -4.34 29.11 28.22
N GLU A 113 -5.20 29.22 27.22
CA GLU A 113 -4.79 29.47 25.82
C GLU A 113 -4.26 30.90 25.62
N ASN A 114 -4.77 31.89 26.38
CA ASN A 114 -4.50 33.30 26.15
C ASN A 114 -4.89 33.76 24.72
N THR A 115 -4.23 34.79 24.17
CA THR A 115 -4.58 35.37 22.86
C THR A 115 -3.83 34.61 21.73
N ARG A 116 -4.55 34.18 20.70
CA ARG A 116 -3.96 33.66 19.48
C ARG A 116 -3.36 34.80 18.66
N TYR A 117 -2.13 34.59 18.18
CA TYR A 117 -1.44 35.54 17.31
C TYR A 117 -1.94 35.44 15.87
N ALA A 118 -1.91 36.56 15.15
CA ALA A 118 -2.23 36.60 13.72
C ALA A 118 -0.96 36.61 12.85
N ALA A 119 -1.10 36.28 11.57
CA ALA A 119 -0.03 36.47 10.61
C ALA A 119 0.16 37.98 10.32
N GLY A 120 1.40 38.45 10.42
CA GLY A 120 1.81 39.78 10.01
C GLY A 120 2.33 39.78 8.56
N GLU A 121 3.20 40.72 8.26
CA GLU A 121 3.82 40.86 6.93
C GLU A 121 4.65 39.62 6.55
N VAL A 122 4.65 39.30 5.26
CA VAL A 122 5.45 38.23 4.70
C VAL A 122 6.47 38.81 3.71
N HIS A 123 7.74 38.56 3.97
CA HIS A 123 8.85 39.05 3.17
C HIS A 123 9.60 37.91 2.48
N LEU A 124 9.85 38.06 1.16
CA LEU A 124 10.67 37.15 0.37
C LEU A 124 11.85 37.94 -0.20
N SER A 125 13.08 37.53 0.13
CA SER A 125 14.33 38.18 -0.28
C SER A 125 15.22 37.22 -1.07
N GLY A 126 15.87 37.72 -2.13
CA GLY A 126 16.89 37.00 -2.90
C GLY A 126 16.41 35.98 -3.95
N PRO A 127 15.12 35.87 -4.31
CA PRO A 127 14.72 34.85 -5.28
C PRO A 127 15.22 35.20 -6.70
N PRO A 128 15.48 34.20 -7.57
CA PRO A 128 15.65 34.43 -9.00
C PRO A 128 14.38 35.06 -9.57
N LYS A 129 14.55 36.02 -10.52
CA LYS A 129 13.41 36.77 -11.07
C LYS A 129 12.33 35.87 -11.68
N GLU A 130 12.76 34.84 -12.40
CA GLU A 130 11.88 33.85 -13.05
C GLU A 130 11.07 33.01 -12.06
N GLU A 131 11.58 32.79 -10.85
CA GLU A 131 10.96 31.94 -9.83
C GLU A 131 10.16 32.70 -8.76
N THR A 132 10.26 34.04 -8.75
CA THR A 132 9.66 34.88 -7.69
C THR A 132 8.16 34.64 -7.55
N ALA A 133 7.43 34.61 -8.67
CA ALA A 133 5.97 34.42 -8.65
C ALA A 133 5.58 33.02 -8.14
N ALA A 134 6.31 31.98 -8.55
CA ALA A 134 6.08 30.61 -8.10
C ALA A 134 6.34 30.47 -6.59
N LEU A 135 7.44 31.04 -6.09
CA LEU A 135 7.80 30.99 -4.68
C LEU A 135 6.80 31.76 -3.80
N LEU A 136 6.33 32.93 -4.23
CA LEU A 136 5.28 33.67 -3.52
C LEU A 136 3.98 32.88 -3.43
N ALA A 137 3.59 32.18 -4.50
CA ALA A 137 2.38 31.35 -4.52
C ALA A 137 2.46 30.14 -3.56
N MET A 138 3.65 29.75 -3.11
CA MET A 138 3.84 28.66 -2.12
C MET A 138 3.63 29.11 -0.69
N ILE A 139 3.53 30.40 -0.44
CA ILE A 139 3.34 30.94 0.91
C ILE A 139 1.86 30.84 1.29
N PRO A 140 1.49 30.02 2.28
CA PRO A 140 0.10 29.74 2.64
C PRO A 140 -0.49 30.73 3.63
N PHE A 141 0.07 31.93 3.77
CA PHE A 141 -0.34 32.92 4.74
C PHE A 141 -0.68 34.25 4.06
N THR A 142 -1.78 34.84 4.49
CA THR A 142 -2.16 36.22 4.17
C THR A 142 -2.05 37.08 5.42
N GLU A 143 -1.63 38.32 5.25
CA GLU A 143 -1.56 39.29 6.33
C GLU A 143 -2.94 39.44 7.01
N GLY A 144 -2.94 39.39 8.34
CA GLY A 144 -4.17 39.45 9.15
C GLY A 144 -4.86 38.12 9.36
N GLU A 145 -4.42 37.03 8.72
CA GLU A 145 -4.97 35.69 8.94
C GLU A 145 -4.73 35.27 10.39
N ARG A 146 -5.79 34.80 11.08
CA ARG A 146 -5.71 34.36 12.47
C ARG A 146 -5.24 32.92 12.64
N GLU A 147 -5.07 32.18 11.56
CA GLU A 147 -4.64 30.79 11.58
C GLU A 147 -3.13 30.65 11.34
N VAL A 148 -2.34 31.10 12.33
CA VAL A 148 -0.88 30.89 12.33
C VAL A 148 -0.57 29.43 12.58
N ASP A 149 0.20 28.80 11.69
CA ASP A 149 0.76 27.46 11.84
C ASP A 149 2.29 27.52 11.61
N LEU A 150 3.06 27.43 12.70
CA LEU A 150 4.51 27.50 12.66
C LEU A 150 5.15 26.33 11.90
N GLU A 151 4.49 25.18 11.85
CA GLU A 151 5.00 24.04 11.10
C GLU A 151 4.81 24.23 9.59
N LYS A 152 3.64 24.74 9.16
CA LYS A 152 3.43 25.16 7.78
C LYS A 152 4.48 26.19 7.36
N PHE A 153 4.73 27.18 8.19
CA PHE A 153 5.76 28.19 7.94
C PHE A 153 7.15 27.55 7.74
N ARG A 154 7.57 26.68 8.63
CA ARG A 154 8.85 25.98 8.49
C ARG A 154 8.90 25.06 7.28
N ARG A 155 7.79 24.44 6.92
CA ARG A 155 7.69 23.54 5.76
C ARG A 155 7.83 24.27 4.44
N VAL A 156 7.29 25.48 4.32
CA VAL A 156 7.35 26.29 3.10
C VAL A 156 8.79 26.50 2.63
N ARG A 157 9.74 26.76 3.52
CA ARG A 157 11.15 26.90 3.12
C ARG A 157 11.71 25.65 2.43
N HIS A 158 11.31 24.46 2.86
CA HIS A 158 11.73 23.20 2.24
C HIS A 158 11.06 23.03 0.88
N VAL A 159 9.75 23.32 0.79
CA VAL A 159 9.03 23.28 -0.48
C VAL A 159 9.63 24.24 -1.51
N MET A 160 9.97 25.46 -1.09
CA MET A 160 10.66 26.44 -1.95
C MET A 160 12.05 25.95 -2.39
N ALA A 161 12.84 25.40 -1.47
CA ALA A 161 14.17 24.88 -1.79
C ALA A 161 14.08 23.67 -2.74
N ASP A 162 13.14 22.77 -2.51
CA ASP A 162 12.92 21.61 -3.37
C ASP A 162 12.42 22.02 -4.77
N HIS A 163 11.55 23.00 -4.86
CA HIS A 163 11.14 23.59 -6.15
C HIS A 163 12.35 24.15 -6.92
N LEU A 164 13.14 24.99 -6.30
CA LEU A 164 14.33 25.57 -6.93
C LEU A 164 15.32 24.48 -7.39
N ARG A 165 15.52 23.43 -6.60
CA ARG A 165 16.37 22.29 -6.99
C ARG A 165 15.78 21.49 -8.15
N ALA A 166 14.46 21.37 -8.22
CA ALA A 166 13.77 20.76 -9.35
C ALA A 166 13.93 21.58 -10.64
N GLU A 167 14.00 22.93 -10.51
CA GLU A 167 14.27 23.86 -11.62
C GLU A 167 15.76 24.00 -12.00
N GLY A 168 16.64 23.23 -11.32
CA GLY A 168 18.05 23.13 -11.67
C GLY A 168 19.00 23.96 -10.80
N TYR A 169 18.53 24.63 -9.76
CA TYR A 169 19.37 25.33 -8.78
C TYR A 169 19.85 24.36 -7.70
N GLY A 170 20.78 23.48 -8.03
CA GLY A 170 21.17 22.36 -7.17
C GLY A 170 21.73 22.73 -5.80
N HIS A 171 22.25 23.94 -5.64
CA HIS A 171 22.74 24.48 -4.37
C HIS A 171 21.66 25.26 -3.60
N ALA A 172 20.43 25.34 -4.11
CA ALA A 172 19.40 26.16 -3.51
C ALA A 172 19.12 25.81 -2.05
N ASN A 173 19.07 26.84 -1.24
CA ASN A 173 18.65 26.77 0.16
C ASN A 173 17.70 27.94 0.45
N VAL A 174 16.77 27.73 1.38
CA VAL A 174 15.85 28.77 1.82
C VAL A 174 15.86 28.78 3.35
N TYR A 175 16.15 29.95 3.88
CA TYR A 175 16.14 30.20 5.32
C TYR A 175 14.83 30.91 5.67
N SER A 176 14.37 30.74 6.93
CA SER A 176 13.18 31.43 7.38
C SER A 176 13.36 31.95 8.82
N ARG A 177 12.83 33.16 9.07
CA ARG A 177 12.75 33.76 10.40
C ARG A 177 11.34 34.26 10.67
N GLY A 178 10.85 34.03 11.90
CA GLY A 178 9.61 34.62 12.39
C GLY A 178 9.92 35.65 13.47
N TYR A 179 9.42 36.88 13.31
CA TYR A 179 9.54 37.92 14.32
C TYR A 179 8.17 38.13 15.01
N VAL A 180 8.17 37.94 16.34
CA VAL A 180 6.96 38.04 17.15
C VAL A 180 6.80 39.44 17.71
N ASP A 181 5.81 40.20 17.25
CA ASP A 181 5.37 41.44 17.88
C ASP A 181 4.35 41.11 18.98
N ARG A 182 4.85 41.07 20.23
CA ARG A 182 4.02 40.75 21.41
C ARG A 182 2.99 41.83 21.74
N LYS A 183 3.23 43.08 21.31
CA LYS A 183 2.30 44.19 21.55
C LYS A 183 1.09 44.13 20.62
N LYS A 184 1.38 43.90 19.32
CA LYS A 184 0.35 43.76 18.27
C LYS A 184 -0.26 42.37 18.19
N LYS A 185 0.34 41.36 18.85
CA LYS A 185 -0.04 39.96 18.78
C LYS A 185 0.00 39.41 17.33
N VAL A 186 1.07 39.76 16.59
CA VAL A 186 1.32 39.29 15.22
C VAL A 186 2.68 38.66 15.09
N VAL A 187 2.83 37.79 14.08
CA VAL A 187 4.09 37.17 13.71
C VAL A 187 4.43 37.57 12.28
N HIS A 188 5.53 38.30 12.06
CA HIS A 188 6.05 38.64 10.74
C HIS A 188 6.94 37.52 10.21
N TRP A 189 6.81 37.18 8.94
CA TRP A 189 7.47 36.04 8.33
C TRP A 189 8.48 36.48 7.28
N TYR A 190 9.71 36.00 7.39
CA TYR A 190 10.80 36.32 6.45
C TYR A 190 11.33 35.03 5.85
N TYR A 191 11.38 34.97 4.50
CA TYR A 191 12.04 33.93 3.74
C TYR A 191 13.22 34.54 2.98
N PHE A 192 14.38 33.92 3.11
CA PHE A 192 15.61 34.34 2.45
C PHE A 192 16.06 33.22 1.52
N VAL A 193 16.06 33.51 0.20
CA VAL A 193 16.37 32.55 -0.85
C VAL A 193 17.82 32.69 -1.28
N ASP A 194 18.59 31.63 -1.13
CA ASP A 194 19.95 31.48 -1.66
C ASP A 194 19.90 30.40 -2.75
N ALA A 195 19.53 30.79 -3.97
CA ALA A 195 19.38 29.86 -5.07
C ALA A 195 20.70 29.32 -5.62
N GLY A 196 21.75 30.14 -5.64
CA GLY A 196 22.96 29.85 -6.38
C GLY A 196 22.76 29.80 -7.90
N PRO A 197 23.75 29.31 -8.68
CA PRO A 197 23.62 29.15 -10.13
C PRO A 197 22.84 27.88 -10.49
N LYS A 198 22.27 27.82 -11.72
CA LYS A 198 21.82 26.57 -12.33
C LYS A 198 23.01 25.64 -12.51
N THR A 199 22.82 24.36 -12.18
CA THR A 199 23.91 23.39 -12.04
C THR A 199 23.86 22.28 -13.07
N THR A 200 25.04 21.71 -13.35
CA THR A 200 25.22 20.48 -14.14
C THR A 200 25.95 19.42 -13.32
N ILE A 201 25.84 18.17 -13.70
CA ILE A 201 26.56 17.07 -13.07
C ILE A 201 28.05 17.13 -13.46
N ALA A 202 28.94 17.38 -12.49
CA ALA A 202 30.39 17.45 -12.71
C ALA A 202 31.05 16.08 -12.63
N SER A 203 30.63 15.24 -11.68
CA SER A 203 31.11 13.86 -11.53
C SER A 203 30.05 12.97 -10.91
N ILE A 204 30.18 11.66 -11.15
CA ILE A 204 29.30 10.65 -10.55
C ILE A 204 30.19 9.54 -9.98
N SER A 205 29.99 9.21 -8.71
CA SER A 205 30.67 8.12 -8.02
C SER A 205 29.66 7.15 -7.42
N VAL A 206 30.10 5.91 -7.17
CA VAL A 206 29.28 4.86 -6.55
C VAL A 206 29.97 4.39 -5.28
N ALA A 207 29.21 4.18 -4.22
CA ALA A 207 29.72 3.72 -2.93
C ALA A 207 28.79 2.66 -2.32
N GLY A 208 29.38 1.69 -1.59
CA GLY A 208 28.65 0.66 -0.85
C GLY A 208 28.30 -0.60 -1.66
N ASN A 209 28.62 -0.64 -2.94
CA ASN A 209 28.47 -1.85 -3.77
C ASN A 209 29.59 -2.88 -3.47
N VAL A 210 29.22 -4.17 -3.50
CA VAL A 210 30.12 -5.30 -3.22
C VAL A 210 30.13 -6.30 -4.39
N LYS A 211 28.96 -6.76 -4.83
CA LYS A 211 28.80 -7.75 -5.91
C LYS A 211 28.34 -7.12 -7.23
N VAL A 212 27.59 -6.05 -7.14
CA VAL A 212 27.13 -5.32 -8.32
C VAL A 212 28.22 -4.30 -8.70
N SER A 213 28.69 -4.35 -9.94
CA SER A 213 29.72 -3.42 -10.41
C SER A 213 29.21 -1.98 -10.46
N SER A 214 30.11 -1.01 -10.20
CA SER A 214 29.76 0.42 -10.29
C SER A 214 29.28 0.81 -11.69
N GLU A 215 29.84 0.19 -12.74
CA GLU A 215 29.43 0.39 -14.12
C GLU A 215 27.94 0.07 -14.35
N LYS A 216 27.48 -1.09 -13.84
CA LYS A 216 26.07 -1.50 -13.94
C LYS A 216 25.15 -0.59 -13.15
N ILE A 217 25.59 -0.07 -12.00
CA ILE A 217 24.84 0.90 -11.20
C ILE A 217 24.70 2.23 -11.97
N LEU A 218 25.79 2.69 -12.59
CA LEU A 218 25.80 3.92 -13.40
C LEU A 218 24.91 3.74 -14.64
N GLU A 219 25.03 2.64 -15.37
CA GLU A 219 24.17 2.32 -16.52
C GLU A 219 22.68 2.37 -16.12
N ARG A 220 22.32 1.73 -15.01
CA ARG A 220 20.93 1.70 -14.51
C ARG A 220 20.45 3.06 -14.03
N SER A 221 21.33 3.88 -13.47
CA SER A 221 20.97 5.22 -12.98
C SER A 221 20.54 6.18 -14.10
N GLY A 222 21.04 5.98 -15.32
CA GLY A 222 20.80 6.84 -16.45
C GLY A 222 21.38 8.26 -16.30
N LEU A 223 22.27 8.48 -15.34
CA LEU A 223 22.95 9.76 -15.13
C LEU A 223 24.17 9.89 -16.04
N ALA A 224 24.42 11.10 -16.55
CA ALA A 224 25.59 11.40 -17.35
C ALA A 224 26.28 12.69 -16.86
N VAL A 225 27.61 12.71 -16.92
CA VAL A 225 28.40 13.91 -16.64
C VAL A 225 28.07 14.97 -17.68
N GLY A 226 27.94 16.23 -17.24
CA GLY A 226 27.61 17.38 -18.07
C GLY A 226 26.11 17.62 -18.28
N GLN A 227 25.23 16.69 -17.94
CA GLN A 227 23.79 16.93 -18.05
C GLN A 227 23.29 17.94 -17.00
N PRO A 228 22.24 18.75 -17.31
CA PRO A 228 21.61 19.62 -16.34
C PRO A 228 21.08 18.82 -15.15
N TYR A 229 21.39 19.27 -13.94
CA TYR A 229 20.91 18.64 -12.71
C TYR A 229 19.47 19.06 -12.41
N ARG A 230 18.69 18.11 -11.88
CA ARG A 230 17.38 18.33 -11.26
C ARG A 230 17.23 17.40 -10.08
N GLU A 231 16.67 17.89 -8.98
CA GLU A 231 16.46 17.09 -7.76
C GLU A 231 15.64 15.82 -8.00
N THR A 232 14.65 15.86 -8.91
CA THR A 232 13.82 14.72 -9.28
C THR A 232 14.62 13.52 -9.82
N MET A 233 15.80 13.75 -10.40
CA MET A 233 16.69 12.70 -10.87
C MET A 233 17.15 11.78 -9.76
N ARG A 234 17.27 12.29 -8.53
CA ARG A 234 17.70 11.47 -7.36
C ARG A 234 16.66 10.40 -7.03
N ASP A 235 15.39 10.80 -7.01
CA ASP A 235 14.28 9.86 -6.74
C ASP A 235 14.14 8.85 -7.87
N ASP A 236 14.33 9.28 -9.11
CA ASP A 236 14.33 8.38 -10.27
C ASP A 236 15.44 7.33 -10.18
N VAL A 237 16.66 7.73 -9.85
CA VAL A 237 17.79 6.80 -9.65
C VAL A 237 17.53 5.83 -8.52
N VAL A 238 17.05 6.33 -7.37
CA VAL A 238 16.74 5.48 -6.21
C VAL A 238 15.71 4.43 -6.58
N ARG A 239 14.62 4.85 -7.22
CA ARG A 239 13.56 3.95 -7.69
C ARG A 239 14.11 2.91 -8.67
N ASP A 240 14.81 3.35 -9.72
CA ASP A 240 15.32 2.47 -10.77
C ASP A 240 16.31 1.42 -10.24
N LEU A 241 17.09 1.76 -9.21
CA LEU A 241 17.98 0.83 -8.52
C LEU A 241 17.21 -0.14 -7.61
N LEU A 242 16.25 0.35 -6.81
CA LEU A 242 15.46 -0.49 -5.91
C LEU A 242 14.55 -1.45 -6.69
N ASP A 243 14.00 -1.03 -7.81
CA ASP A 243 13.16 -1.86 -8.70
C ASP A 243 13.90 -3.08 -9.23
N THR A 244 15.24 -3.04 -9.32
CA THR A 244 16.03 -4.23 -9.69
C THR A 244 15.94 -5.35 -8.64
N GLY A 245 15.55 -5.05 -7.40
CA GLY A 245 15.58 -6.01 -6.28
C GLY A 245 16.97 -6.39 -5.78
N SER A 246 18.03 -5.82 -6.38
CA SER A 246 19.44 -6.08 -5.98
C SER A 246 19.84 -5.31 -4.73
N PHE A 247 19.15 -4.22 -4.41
CA PHE A 247 19.51 -3.32 -3.32
C PHE A 247 18.43 -3.29 -2.23
N ALA A 248 18.86 -3.26 -0.98
CA ALA A 248 18.00 -3.07 0.19
C ALA A 248 17.71 -1.59 0.42
N SER A 249 18.66 -0.73 0.08
CA SER A 249 18.49 0.72 0.07
C SER A 249 19.41 1.35 -0.97
N ALA A 250 18.98 2.50 -1.50
CA ALA A 250 19.77 3.35 -2.37
C ALA A 250 19.45 4.80 -2.03
N PHE A 251 20.44 5.68 -2.13
CA PHE A 251 20.24 7.12 -2.04
C PHE A 251 21.34 7.84 -2.81
N VAL A 252 20.99 9.01 -3.36
CA VAL A 252 21.93 9.85 -4.08
C VAL A 252 22.24 11.08 -3.23
N ARG A 253 23.52 11.36 -3.05
CA ARG A 253 24.01 12.55 -2.36
C ARG A 253 24.70 13.49 -3.34
N THR A 254 24.60 14.76 -3.06
CA THR A 254 25.38 15.79 -3.72
C THR A 254 26.33 16.43 -2.70
N ASP A 255 27.38 17.05 -3.18
CA ASP A 255 28.28 17.87 -2.33
C ASP A 255 27.59 19.12 -1.76
N ALA A 256 26.44 19.50 -2.33
CA ALA A 256 25.57 20.53 -1.78
C ALA A 256 24.61 20.04 -0.68
N ASP A 257 24.60 18.74 -0.36
CA ASP A 257 23.60 18.13 0.51
C ASP A 257 23.97 18.31 2.00
N THR A 258 23.47 19.36 2.61
CA THR A 258 23.66 19.69 4.03
C THR A 258 22.73 18.88 4.96
N ARG A 259 21.80 18.10 4.40
CA ARG A 259 20.77 17.36 5.17
C ARG A 259 21.30 16.09 5.84
N PHE A 260 22.43 15.57 5.39
CA PHE A 260 22.97 14.35 5.97
C PHE A 260 23.88 14.68 7.15
N VAL A 261 23.35 14.48 8.34
CA VAL A 261 24.13 14.50 9.55
C VAL A 261 24.41 13.05 9.94
N PRO A 262 25.66 12.64 10.14
CA PRO A 262 25.98 11.30 10.62
C PRO A 262 25.26 11.00 11.95
N PRO A 263 24.91 9.73 12.23
CA PRO A 263 24.35 9.36 13.52
C PRO A 263 25.24 9.83 14.67
N GLY A 264 24.65 10.60 15.62
CA GLY A 264 25.37 11.15 16.78
C GLY A 264 25.85 12.60 16.63
N VAL A 265 25.72 13.20 15.44
CA VAL A 265 25.93 14.64 15.26
C VAL A 265 24.54 15.31 15.33
N VAL A 266 24.38 16.24 16.25
CA VAL A 266 23.17 17.08 16.27
C VAL A 266 23.16 17.87 14.96
N PRO A 267 22.09 17.78 14.13
CA PRO A 267 22.00 18.61 12.95
C PRO A 267 22.15 20.07 13.38
N ASP A 268 23.13 20.77 12.81
CA ASP A 268 23.05 22.21 12.78
C ASP A 268 21.63 22.51 12.30
N SER A 269 20.85 23.29 13.03
CA SER A 269 19.39 23.45 12.85
C SER A 269 19.09 24.03 11.44
N GLY A 270 19.38 23.22 10.44
CA GLY A 270 19.48 23.56 9.02
C GLY A 270 18.33 24.46 8.57
N GLY A 271 18.61 25.75 8.49
CA GLY A 271 17.66 26.78 8.16
C GLY A 271 17.61 27.96 9.14
N GLU A 272 18.40 27.98 10.20
CA GLU A 272 18.65 29.21 10.92
C GLU A 272 19.74 30.01 10.19
N LEU A 273 19.39 31.25 9.83
CA LEU A 273 20.33 32.20 9.29
C LEU A 273 21.38 32.51 10.35
N ARG A 274 22.66 32.31 10.01
CA ARG A 274 23.76 32.80 10.84
C ARG A 274 23.94 34.30 10.62
N ASP A 275 24.41 35.00 11.64
CA ASP A 275 24.61 36.45 11.54
C ASP A 275 25.66 36.84 10.48
N ASP A 276 26.60 35.93 10.15
CA ASP A 276 27.60 36.10 9.09
C ASP A 276 27.05 35.90 7.65
N GLN A 277 25.83 35.41 7.53
CA GLN A 277 25.15 35.19 6.25
C GLN A 277 24.23 36.35 5.86
N VAL A 278 24.11 37.37 6.69
CA VAL A 278 23.24 38.54 6.48
C VAL A 278 24.11 39.78 6.53
N ASP A 279 23.96 40.69 5.55
CA ASP A 279 24.62 41.98 5.55
C ASP A 279 24.00 42.95 6.58
N LYS A 280 24.58 44.15 6.70
CA LYS A 280 24.10 45.16 7.65
C LYS A 280 22.67 45.65 7.36
N ASP A 281 22.21 45.46 6.12
CA ASP A 281 20.88 45.86 5.65
C ASP A 281 19.85 44.70 5.76
N GLY A 282 20.26 43.55 6.29
CA GLY A 282 19.40 42.38 6.48
C GLY A 282 19.22 41.51 5.22
N ASN A 283 20.04 41.71 4.18
CA ASN A 283 20.01 40.87 2.99
C ASN A 283 21.00 39.70 3.07
N LEU A 284 20.67 38.60 2.37
CA LEU A 284 21.61 37.49 2.25
C LEU A 284 22.88 37.89 1.53
N VAL A 285 24.04 37.53 2.09
CA VAL A 285 25.33 37.63 1.41
C VAL A 285 25.43 36.53 0.36
N PRO A 286 25.53 36.86 -0.96
CA PRO A 286 25.60 35.84 -2.01
C PRO A 286 26.83 34.96 -1.86
N ARG A 287 26.65 33.63 -1.86
CA ARG A 287 27.73 32.65 -1.85
C ARG A 287 28.26 32.44 -3.28
N LYS A 288 29.58 32.37 -3.43
CA LYS A 288 30.22 31.90 -4.67
C LYS A 288 30.14 30.37 -4.73
N LEU A 289 29.16 29.86 -5.45
CA LEU A 289 28.89 28.41 -5.57
C LEU A 289 29.33 27.92 -6.96
N PRO A 290 29.87 26.69 -7.07
CA PRO A 290 30.25 26.11 -8.36
C PRO A 290 29.01 25.79 -9.20
N GLN A 291 29.16 25.80 -10.52
CA GLN A 291 28.07 25.34 -11.43
C GLN A 291 27.99 23.82 -11.51
N GLY A 292 29.07 23.11 -11.15
CA GLY A 292 29.14 21.66 -11.18
C GLY A 292 28.77 21.04 -9.83
N LEU A 293 27.95 20.01 -9.83
CA LEU A 293 27.63 19.18 -8.67
C LEU A 293 28.29 17.80 -8.78
N ASN A 294 28.93 17.35 -7.72
CA ASN A 294 29.44 15.99 -7.60
C ASN A 294 28.36 15.11 -6.96
N LEU A 295 27.96 14.05 -7.65
CA LEU A 295 26.97 13.11 -7.17
C LEU A 295 27.64 11.82 -6.66
N THR A 296 27.15 11.30 -5.55
CA THR A 296 27.53 9.97 -5.06
C THR A 296 26.28 9.12 -4.88
N ILE A 297 26.21 8.02 -5.60
CA ILE A 297 25.16 7.01 -5.48
C ILE A 297 25.61 6.04 -4.39
N HIS A 298 24.94 6.09 -3.24
CA HIS A 298 25.17 5.14 -2.16
C HIS A 298 24.17 4.00 -2.27
N VAL A 299 24.66 2.78 -2.20
CA VAL A 299 23.82 1.57 -2.24
C VAL A 299 24.15 0.65 -1.08
N VAL A 300 23.13 -0.07 -0.62
CA VAL A 300 23.29 -1.22 0.27
C VAL A 300 22.68 -2.41 -0.45
N GLU A 301 23.51 -3.39 -0.79
CA GLU A 301 23.03 -4.57 -1.49
C GLU A 301 22.09 -5.39 -0.60
N ALA A 302 21.01 -5.89 -1.20
CA ALA A 302 20.10 -6.79 -0.51
C ALA A 302 20.81 -8.14 -0.22
N PRO A 303 20.42 -8.86 0.86
CA PRO A 303 20.97 -10.17 1.15
C PRO A 303 20.91 -11.08 -0.07
N SER A 304 22.01 -11.74 -0.42
CA SER A 304 22.11 -12.59 -1.62
C SER A 304 21.13 -13.76 -1.60
N ARG A 305 20.72 -14.19 -0.40
CA ARG A 305 19.71 -15.24 -0.22
C ARG A 305 18.67 -14.76 0.79
N THR A 306 17.39 -14.97 0.45
CA THR A 306 16.29 -14.65 1.36
C THR A 306 15.25 -15.76 1.25
N LEU A 307 14.85 -16.32 2.37
CA LEU A 307 13.72 -17.25 2.47
C LEU A 307 12.60 -16.58 3.24
N ARG A 308 11.40 -16.60 2.66
CA ARG A 308 10.16 -16.16 3.33
C ARG A 308 9.19 -17.31 3.38
N VAL A 309 8.64 -17.59 4.55
CA VAL A 309 7.58 -18.57 4.74
C VAL A 309 6.29 -17.82 5.03
N ARG A 310 5.19 -18.28 4.46
CA ARG A 310 3.85 -17.68 4.60
C ARG A 310 2.86 -18.76 4.98
N GLY A 311 1.97 -18.49 5.92
CA GLY A 311 0.77 -19.25 6.18
C GLY A 311 -0.46 -18.41 5.84
N GLY A 312 -1.51 -19.03 5.36
CA GLY A 312 -2.78 -18.38 5.06
C GLY A 312 -3.96 -19.25 5.47
N PHE A 313 -5.05 -18.60 5.83
CA PHE A 313 -6.31 -19.25 6.12
C PHE A 313 -7.44 -18.37 5.58
N GLU A 314 -8.38 -18.99 4.90
CA GLU A 314 -9.56 -18.34 4.33
C GLU A 314 -10.77 -19.22 4.62
N ILE A 315 -11.86 -18.62 5.05
CA ILE A 315 -13.16 -19.29 5.15
C ILE A 315 -14.12 -18.53 4.26
N ASP A 316 -14.82 -19.26 3.43
CA ASP A 316 -15.99 -18.80 2.71
C ASP A 316 -17.22 -19.71 3.03
N PRO A 317 -18.42 -19.38 2.57
CA PRO A 317 -19.62 -20.16 2.90
C PRO A 317 -19.56 -21.65 2.53
N ALA A 318 -18.82 -22.00 1.48
CA ALA A 318 -18.77 -23.37 0.96
C ALA A 318 -17.58 -24.16 1.51
N ARG A 319 -16.45 -23.49 1.76
CA ARG A 319 -15.23 -24.20 2.10
C ARG A 319 -14.26 -23.39 2.97
N ALA A 320 -13.36 -24.08 3.63
CA ALA A 320 -12.18 -23.51 4.29
C ALA A 320 -10.91 -23.92 3.56
N ASP A 321 -10.03 -22.97 3.34
CA ASP A 321 -8.71 -23.18 2.73
C ASP A 321 -7.61 -22.88 3.73
N ALA A 322 -6.70 -23.83 3.92
CA ALA A 322 -5.45 -23.63 4.66
C ALA A 322 -4.29 -23.70 3.68
N THR A 323 -3.39 -22.72 3.73
CA THR A 323 -2.26 -22.63 2.80
C THR A 323 -0.94 -22.44 3.53
N LEU A 324 0.11 -23.06 3.00
CA LEU A 324 1.50 -22.84 3.40
C LEU A 324 2.32 -22.54 2.16
N GLY A 325 3.12 -21.49 2.21
CA GLY A 325 3.97 -21.10 1.10
C GLY A 325 5.38 -20.73 1.54
N ALA A 326 6.32 -20.88 0.63
CA ALA A 326 7.69 -20.44 0.80
C ALA A 326 8.18 -19.76 -0.48
N THR A 327 8.96 -18.69 -0.34
CA THR A 327 9.62 -18.03 -1.45
C THR A 327 11.09 -17.85 -1.11
N ALA A 328 11.97 -18.37 -1.95
CA ALA A 328 13.41 -18.23 -1.87
C ALA A 328 13.91 -17.32 -2.99
N TRP A 329 14.66 -16.28 -2.62
CA TRP A 329 15.33 -15.38 -3.55
C TRP A 329 16.85 -15.64 -3.52
N PHE A 330 17.43 -15.79 -4.68
CA PHE A 330 18.88 -15.84 -4.90
C PHE A 330 19.26 -14.64 -5.78
N ARG A 331 19.82 -13.60 -5.17
CA ARG A 331 20.20 -12.37 -5.86
C ARG A 331 21.63 -12.45 -6.37
N ASN A 332 21.86 -11.85 -7.52
CA ASN A 332 23.15 -11.90 -8.22
C ASN A 332 23.64 -13.36 -8.38
N ALA A 333 22.72 -14.28 -8.75
CA ALA A 333 22.94 -15.73 -8.73
C ALA A 333 23.96 -16.18 -9.79
N PHE A 334 23.82 -15.68 -11.02
CA PHE A 334 24.68 -16.07 -12.16
C PHE A 334 25.40 -14.87 -12.77
N ALA A 335 24.85 -13.68 -12.61
CA ALA A 335 25.41 -12.43 -13.10
C ALA A 335 24.99 -11.28 -12.19
N SER A 336 25.62 -10.12 -12.36
CA SER A 336 25.22 -8.87 -11.69
C SER A 336 23.79 -8.50 -12.07
N MET A 337 22.96 -8.17 -11.08
CA MET A 337 21.52 -7.86 -11.23
C MET A 337 20.68 -9.01 -11.81
N HIS A 338 21.14 -10.25 -11.71
CA HIS A 338 20.40 -11.44 -12.06
C HIS A 338 19.82 -12.12 -10.82
N HIS A 339 18.52 -12.42 -10.83
CA HIS A 339 17.81 -13.04 -9.72
C HIS A 339 17.17 -14.35 -10.12
N LEU A 340 17.31 -15.36 -9.25
CA LEU A 340 16.52 -16.58 -9.32
C LEU A 340 15.53 -16.57 -8.15
N VAL A 341 14.25 -16.75 -8.47
CA VAL A 341 13.16 -16.82 -7.50
C VAL A 341 12.54 -18.20 -7.59
N LEU A 342 12.46 -18.88 -6.45
CA LEU A 342 11.75 -20.13 -6.29
C LEU A 342 10.57 -19.86 -5.35
N GLU A 343 9.36 -20.15 -5.81
CA GLU A 343 8.15 -19.99 -5.01
C GLU A 343 7.36 -21.28 -5.00
N GLY A 344 6.93 -21.70 -3.83
CA GLY A 344 6.05 -22.85 -3.66
C GLY A 344 4.91 -22.51 -2.72
N ARG A 345 3.71 -22.97 -3.04
CA ARG A 345 2.53 -22.87 -2.18
C ARG A 345 1.77 -24.19 -2.27
N LEU A 346 1.44 -24.73 -1.11
CA LEU A 346 0.52 -25.86 -0.97
C LEU A 346 -0.70 -25.40 -0.17
N GLY A 347 -1.86 -25.84 -0.59
CA GLY A 347 -3.11 -25.59 0.08
C GLY A 347 -3.92 -26.85 0.22
N TYR A 348 -4.83 -26.86 1.18
CA TYR A 348 -5.85 -27.89 1.32
C TYR A 348 -7.20 -27.19 1.46
N GLY A 349 -8.15 -27.54 0.57
CA GLY A 349 -9.52 -27.07 0.60
C GLY A 349 -10.42 -28.10 1.29
N PHE A 350 -11.09 -27.68 2.37
CA PHE A 350 -12.08 -28.46 3.11
C PHE A 350 -13.46 -27.97 2.73
N LEU A 351 -14.33 -28.86 2.29
CA LEU A 351 -15.74 -28.54 2.08
C LEU A 351 -16.50 -28.72 3.39
N PHE A 352 -17.35 -27.75 3.73
CA PHE A 352 -18.23 -27.86 4.91
C PHE A 352 -19.35 -28.88 4.69
N GLU A 353 -19.82 -28.99 3.46
CA GLU A 353 -20.80 -29.98 3.03
C GLU A 353 -20.26 -30.75 1.85
N GLN A 354 -20.10 -32.06 1.98
CA GLN A 354 -19.68 -32.90 0.85
C GLN A 354 -20.83 -33.12 -0.11
N ARG A 355 -20.65 -32.64 -1.33
CA ARG A 355 -21.61 -32.86 -2.42
C ARG A 355 -20.99 -33.82 -3.44
N PRO A 356 -21.79 -34.71 -4.04
CA PRO A 356 -21.28 -35.63 -5.05
C PRO A 356 -20.52 -34.88 -6.15
N GLY A 357 -19.27 -35.29 -6.45
CA GLY A 357 -18.45 -34.72 -7.51
C GLY A 357 -17.84 -33.34 -7.22
N GLU A 358 -17.89 -32.83 -5.99
CA GLU A 358 -17.19 -31.61 -5.61
C GLU A 358 -15.78 -31.90 -5.11
N PRO A 359 -14.72 -31.27 -5.69
CA PRO A 359 -13.35 -31.58 -5.32
C PRO A 359 -12.97 -30.92 -4.01
N GLN A 360 -12.51 -31.73 -3.08
CA GLN A 360 -11.77 -31.29 -1.89
C GLN A 360 -10.37 -31.89 -1.92
N GLY A 361 -9.43 -31.29 -1.23
CA GLY A 361 -8.11 -31.85 -1.10
C GLY A 361 -6.97 -30.88 -1.37
N VAL A 362 -5.84 -31.43 -1.80
CA VAL A 362 -4.60 -30.69 -1.99
C VAL A 362 -4.61 -29.95 -3.33
N TYR A 363 -4.20 -28.71 -3.29
CA TYR A 363 -3.88 -27.89 -4.48
C TYR A 363 -2.58 -27.13 -4.25
N GLY A 364 -1.97 -26.59 -5.30
CA GLY A 364 -0.72 -25.89 -5.12
C GLY A 364 -0.23 -25.14 -6.33
N ASP A 365 0.89 -24.46 -6.11
CA ASP A 365 1.56 -23.64 -7.10
C ASP A 365 3.07 -23.70 -6.86
N ALA A 366 3.85 -24.00 -7.89
CA ALA A 366 5.30 -23.97 -7.86
C ALA A 366 5.80 -23.11 -9.02
N LEU A 367 6.62 -22.09 -8.73
CA LEU A 367 7.16 -21.17 -9.72
C LEU A 367 8.67 -21.10 -9.60
N ILE A 368 9.34 -21.23 -10.72
CA ILE A 368 10.75 -20.90 -10.91
C ILE A 368 10.81 -19.70 -11.86
N ARG A 369 11.44 -18.62 -11.43
CA ARG A 369 11.60 -17.42 -12.24
C ARG A 369 13.02 -16.91 -12.19
N SER A 370 13.61 -16.73 -13.35
CA SER A 370 14.89 -16.08 -13.58
C SER A 370 14.61 -14.67 -14.10
N VAL A 371 15.16 -13.65 -13.45
CA VAL A 371 14.99 -12.24 -13.83
C VAL A 371 16.36 -11.63 -14.05
N HIS A 372 16.55 -11.01 -15.19
CA HIS A 372 17.77 -10.24 -15.49
C HIS A 372 17.39 -8.77 -15.68
N SER A 373 17.71 -7.98 -14.68
CA SER A 373 17.37 -6.56 -14.65
C SER A 373 18.32 -5.76 -15.53
N GLY A 374 17.77 -4.76 -16.24
CA GLY A 374 18.52 -3.82 -17.06
C GLY A 374 18.92 -4.31 -18.46
N VAL A 375 18.50 -5.49 -18.89
CA VAL A 375 18.79 -6.00 -20.25
C VAL A 375 18.11 -5.18 -21.33
N LEU A 376 16.92 -4.65 -21.04
CA LEU A 376 16.18 -3.75 -21.93
C LEU A 376 16.46 -2.25 -21.60
N GLY A 377 17.70 -1.95 -21.21
CA GLY A 377 18.10 -0.63 -20.78
C GLY A 377 17.56 -0.28 -19.38
N ARG A 378 17.43 1.02 -19.12
CA ARG A 378 17.05 1.55 -17.80
C ARG A 378 15.65 1.10 -17.32
N ILE A 379 14.73 0.89 -18.23
CA ILE A 379 13.30 0.72 -17.91
C ILE A 379 12.84 -0.74 -17.91
N GLY A 380 13.66 -1.71 -18.36
CA GLY A 380 13.16 -3.05 -18.66
C GLY A 380 13.99 -4.20 -18.11
N ASP A 381 13.29 -5.24 -17.67
CA ASP A 381 13.83 -6.49 -17.18
C ASP A 381 13.33 -7.63 -18.07
N LEU A 382 14.24 -8.58 -18.39
CA LEU A 382 13.87 -9.84 -19.03
C LEU A 382 13.66 -10.91 -17.96
N ARG A 383 12.71 -11.79 -18.19
CA ARG A 383 12.43 -12.93 -17.31
C ARG A 383 12.20 -14.21 -18.09
N MET A 384 12.57 -15.33 -17.48
CA MET A 384 12.16 -16.67 -17.87
C MET A 384 11.41 -17.27 -16.69
N SER A 385 10.27 -17.87 -16.94
CA SER A 385 9.47 -18.49 -15.88
C SER A 385 9.00 -19.88 -16.28
N ALA A 386 8.93 -20.77 -15.28
CA ALA A 386 8.24 -22.05 -15.38
C ALA A 386 7.36 -22.20 -14.16
N ARG A 387 6.09 -22.52 -14.37
CA ARG A 387 5.08 -22.63 -13.32
C ARG A 387 4.28 -23.90 -13.46
N LEU A 388 4.19 -24.66 -12.38
CA LEU A 388 3.25 -25.75 -12.21
C LEU A 388 2.16 -25.29 -11.25
N ARG A 389 0.92 -25.36 -11.68
CA ARG A 389 -0.26 -24.99 -10.89
C ARG A 389 -1.24 -26.15 -10.84
N THR A 390 -1.76 -26.42 -9.66
CA THR A 390 -2.92 -27.28 -9.49
C THR A 390 -4.03 -26.50 -8.79
N GLY A 391 -5.27 -26.66 -9.24
CA GLY A 391 -6.40 -25.87 -8.73
C GLY A 391 -7.65 -26.73 -8.55
N LEU A 392 -8.36 -26.48 -7.45
CA LEU A 392 -9.69 -27.02 -7.19
C LEU A 392 -10.72 -26.03 -7.73
N TYR A 393 -11.47 -26.45 -8.74
CA TYR A 393 -12.63 -25.75 -9.29
C TYR A 393 -13.90 -26.51 -8.94
N PRO A 394 -15.08 -25.86 -8.87
CA PRO A 394 -16.30 -26.57 -8.47
C PRO A 394 -16.69 -27.77 -9.35
N SER A 395 -16.26 -27.78 -10.61
CA SER A 395 -16.57 -28.83 -11.59
C SER A 395 -15.39 -29.71 -11.97
N ALA A 396 -14.16 -29.34 -11.63
CA ALA A 396 -12.97 -30.05 -12.10
C ALA A 396 -11.71 -29.77 -11.25
N TYR A 397 -10.72 -30.64 -11.38
CA TYR A 397 -9.37 -30.43 -10.89
C TYR A 397 -8.45 -30.05 -12.09
N LEU A 398 -7.83 -28.89 -12.02
CA LEU A 398 -6.93 -28.41 -13.06
C LEU A 398 -5.47 -28.66 -12.67
N THR A 399 -4.69 -29.24 -13.57
CA THR A 399 -3.22 -29.25 -13.53
C THR A 399 -2.71 -28.48 -14.74
N GLU A 400 -1.86 -27.49 -14.53
CA GLU A 400 -1.34 -26.63 -15.59
C GLU A 400 0.17 -26.43 -15.40
N LEU A 401 0.92 -26.65 -16.48
CA LEU A 401 2.33 -26.33 -16.60
C LEU A 401 2.48 -25.22 -17.65
N SER A 402 3.06 -24.11 -17.27
CA SER A 402 3.35 -23.00 -18.19
C SER A 402 4.82 -22.60 -18.10
N ALA A 403 5.46 -22.33 -19.24
CA ALA A 403 6.85 -21.90 -19.27
C ALA A 403 7.10 -20.98 -20.46
N GLY A 404 7.98 -20.00 -20.27
CA GLY A 404 8.39 -19.13 -21.37
C GLY A 404 9.06 -17.84 -20.92
N PRO A 405 9.50 -17.05 -21.93
CA PRO A 405 10.09 -15.74 -21.73
C PRO A 405 9.03 -14.69 -21.41
N GLY A 406 9.46 -13.63 -20.74
CA GLY A 406 8.64 -12.45 -20.49
C GLY A 406 9.51 -11.23 -20.25
N MET A 407 8.86 -10.09 -20.18
CA MET A 407 9.48 -8.81 -19.88
C MET A 407 8.63 -8.00 -18.90
N ARG A 408 9.31 -7.15 -18.16
CA ARG A 408 8.67 -6.08 -17.38
C ARG A 408 9.33 -4.77 -17.74
N ALA A 409 8.53 -3.72 -17.94
CA ALA A 409 9.00 -2.37 -18.13
C ALA A 409 8.31 -1.41 -17.16
N THR A 410 9.09 -0.52 -16.55
CA THR A 410 8.59 0.62 -15.80
C THR A 410 8.54 1.82 -16.74
N LEU A 411 7.36 2.17 -17.25
CA LEU A 411 7.17 3.23 -18.24
C LEU A 411 7.26 4.62 -17.62
N LYS A 412 6.67 4.76 -16.43
CA LYS A 412 6.63 5.98 -15.63
C LYS A 412 6.44 5.59 -14.17
N GLN A 413 6.61 6.54 -13.25
CA GLN A 413 6.34 6.31 -11.83
C GLN A 413 4.93 5.71 -11.62
N GLY A 414 4.90 4.53 -11.03
CA GLY A 414 3.67 3.78 -10.77
C GLY A 414 3.06 3.11 -12.01
N VAL A 415 3.62 3.27 -13.23
CA VAL A 415 3.12 2.67 -14.47
C VAL A 415 4.03 1.53 -14.91
N PHE A 416 3.50 0.32 -14.90
CA PHE A 416 4.21 -0.91 -15.24
C PHE A 416 3.56 -1.58 -16.44
N PHE A 417 4.40 -2.15 -17.30
CA PHE A 417 3.98 -3.01 -18.38
C PHE A 417 4.66 -4.38 -18.23
N ASP A 418 3.87 -5.42 -18.23
CA ASP A 418 4.32 -6.82 -18.20
C ASP A 418 3.85 -7.53 -19.48
N ALA A 419 4.70 -8.36 -20.07
CA ALA A 419 4.33 -9.24 -21.17
C ALA A 419 5.06 -10.59 -21.03
N ASP A 420 4.33 -11.69 -21.21
CA ASP A 420 4.85 -13.06 -21.16
C ASP A 420 4.35 -13.84 -22.38
N LEU A 421 5.24 -14.56 -23.02
CA LEU A 421 4.90 -15.54 -24.04
C LEU A 421 5.14 -16.95 -23.46
N LEU A 422 4.07 -17.65 -23.17
CA LEU A 422 4.10 -18.91 -22.44
C LEU A 422 3.66 -20.06 -23.34
N ALA A 423 4.36 -21.20 -23.29
CA ALA A 423 3.81 -22.48 -23.69
C ALA A 423 3.03 -23.04 -22.51
N VAL A 424 1.73 -23.30 -22.69
CA VAL A 424 0.82 -23.79 -21.66
C VAL A 424 0.38 -25.19 -22.00
N TYR A 425 0.69 -26.15 -21.13
CA TYR A 425 0.08 -27.47 -21.10
C TYR A 425 -0.83 -27.60 -19.90
N GLY A 426 -2.06 -27.98 -20.12
CA GLY A 426 -3.05 -28.15 -19.06
C GLY A 426 -3.80 -29.46 -19.22
N ARG A 427 -4.23 -30.01 -18.06
CA ARG A 427 -5.16 -31.13 -17.98
C ARG A 427 -6.23 -30.80 -16.94
N SER A 428 -7.49 -30.85 -17.38
CA SER A 428 -8.63 -30.75 -16.47
C SER A 428 -9.24 -32.13 -16.26
N THR A 429 -9.24 -32.61 -15.05
CA THR A 429 -9.97 -33.82 -14.68
C THR A 429 -11.36 -33.41 -14.26
N ASN A 430 -12.34 -33.62 -15.12
CA ASN A 430 -13.73 -33.27 -14.86
C ASN A 430 -14.32 -34.30 -13.91
N PHE A 431 -15.02 -33.83 -12.88
CA PHE A 431 -15.74 -34.69 -11.94
C PHE A 431 -17.18 -34.97 -12.38
N ILE A 432 -17.62 -34.30 -13.47
CA ILE A 432 -18.96 -34.35 -14.02
C ILE A 432 -18.89 -34.47 -15.54
N GLY A 433 -19.81 -35.24 -16.11
CA GLY A 433 -19.97 -35.31 -17.56
C GLY A 433 -20.69 -34.07 -18.09
N PHE A 434 -20.26 -33.57 -19.26
CA PHE A 434 -20.94 -32.50 -19.98
C PHE A 434 -21.79 -33.06 -21.11
N SER A 435 -23.05 -32.64 -21.19
CA SER A 435 -23.90 -32.95 -22.35
C SER A 435 -23.43 -32.19 -23.60
N ALA A 436 -23.78 -32.65 -24.80
CA ALA A 436 -23.49 -31.92 -26.03
C ALA A 436 -24.16 -30.54 -26.05
N GLU A 437 -25.35 -30.41 -25.45
CA GLU A 437 -26.06 -29.16 -25.31
C GLU A 437 -25.36 -28.18 -24.40
N ASP A 438 -24.89 -28.65 -23.22
CA ASP A 438 -24.10 -27.81 -22.28
C ASP A 438 -22.79 -27.35 -22.90
N ARG A 439 -22.08 -28.23 -23.64
CA ARG A 439 -20.85 -27.85 -24.35
C ARG A 439 -21.12 -26.73 -25.36
N ALA A 440 -22.18 -26.84 -26.14
CA ALA A 440 -22.53 -25.82 -27.13
C ALA A 440 -22.97 -24.50 -26.45
N ARG A 441 -23.85 -24.59 -25.45
CA ARG A 441 -24.39 -23.42 -24.73
C ARG A 441 -23.31 -22.65 -23.98
N LEU A 442 -22.38 -23.35 -23.34
CA LEU A 442 -21.40 -22.78 -22.41
C LEU A 442 -19.98 -22.73 -22.98
N ALA A 443 -19.79 -23.09 -24.24
CA ALA A 443 -18.47 -23.22 -24.89
C ALA A 443 -17.49 -24.01 -24.02
N LEU A 444 -17.91 -25.17 -23.52
CA LEU A 444 -17.06 -26.06 -22.73
C LEU A 444 -16.13 -26.86 -23.64
N PRO A 445 -14.88 -27.13 -23.22
CA PRO A 445 -13.91 -27.85 -24.06
C PRO A 445 -14.31 -29.31 -24.26
N ASP A 446 -14.02 -29.82 -25.45
CA ASP A 446 -14.27 -31.23 -25.81
C ASP A 446 -13.20 -32.16 -25.24
N THR A 447 -12.00 -31.65 -24.97
CA THR A 447 -10.86 -32.42 -24.50
C THR A 447 -10.47 -32.03 -23.09
N GLU A 448 -10.01 -33.01 -22.30
CA GLU A 448 -9.45 -32.75 -20.97
C GLU A 448 -8.02 -32.19 -21.04
N GLU A 449 -7.30 -32.45 -22.13
CA GLU A 449 -5.92 -31.99 -22.32
C GLU A 449 -5.87 -30.82 -23.30
N MET A 450 -5.01 -29.87 -22.98
CA MET A 450 -4.82 -28.65 -23.75
C MET A 450 -3.33 -28.31 -23.88
N LEU A 451 -2.93 -27.86 -25.05
CA LEU A 451 -1.57 -27.39 -25.35
C LEU A 451 -1.67 -26.17 -26.27
N TYR A 452 -1.23 -25.02 -25.81
CA TYR A 452 -1.26 -23.80 -26.62
C TYR A 452 -0.21 -22.79 -26.17
N PRO A 453 0.29 -21.94 -27.09
CA PRO A 453 0.99 -20.73 -26.71
C PRO A 453 0.01 -19.67 -26.21
N GLU A 454 0.36 -18.97 -25.14
CA GLU A 454 -0.39 -17.83 -24.61
C GLU A 454 0.50 -16.59 -24.58
N LEU A 455 0.03 -15.50 -25.18
CA LEU A 455 0.57 -14.16 -24.95
C LEU A 455 -0.26 -13.51 -23.85
N SER A 456 0.36 -13.30 -22.69
CA SER A 456 -0.23 -12.57 -21.57
C SER A 456 0.42 -11.20 -21.47
N SER A 457 -0.39 -10.14 -21.40
CA SER A 457 0.10 -8.76 -21.23
C SER A 457 -0.73 -8.01 -20.20
N GLN A 458 -0.08 -7.14 -19.45
CA GLN A 458 -0.73 -6.28 -18.46
C GLN A 458 -0.09 -4.89 -18.46
N ILE A 459 -0.91 -3.86 -18.54
CA ILE A 459 -0.51 -2.51 -18.16
C ILE A 459 -1.20 -2.15 -16.84
N ARG A 460 -0.42 -1.61 -15.89
CA ARG A 460 -0.93 -1.26 -14.56
C ARG A 460 -0.40 0.11 -14.14
N TRP A 461 -1.31 0.96 -13.69
CA TRP A 461 -0.98 2.22 -13.02
C TRP A 461 -1.40 2.15 -11.56
N ASP A 462 -0.42 2.10 -10.66
CA ASP A 462 -0.60 2.01 -9.22
C ASP A 462 -0.13 3.32 -8.55
N ALA A 463 -1.08 4.13 -8.13
CA ALA A 463 -0.89 5.41 -7.45
C ALA A 463 -1.46 5.39 -6.02
N ARG A 464 -1.54 4.21 -5.40
CA ARG A 464 -2.00 4.04 -4.02
C ARG A 464 -0.92 4.45 -3.03
N ASP A 465 -1.34 5.01 -1.91
CA ASP A 465 -0.45 5.39 -0.78
C ASP A 465 0.18 4.16 -0.09
N ASN A 466 -0.57 3.06 -0.01
CA ASN A 466 -0.11 1.79 0.56
C ASN A 466 -0.78 0.62 -0.19
N PRO A 467 -0.01 -0.33 -0.75
CA PRO A 467 -0.60 -1.45 -1.50
C PRO A 467 -1.34 -2.48 -0.63
N VAL A 468 -1.10 -2.52 0.69
CA VAL A 468 -1.72 -3.48 1.63
C VAL A 468 -2.97 -2.91 2.29
N GLU A 469 -2.91 -1.67 2.77
CA GLU A 469 -4.02 -0.97 3.42
C GLU A 469 -4.16 0.42 2.79
N SER A 470 -4.74 0.46 1.60
CA SER A 470 -4.91 1.70 0.84
C SER A 470 -5.97 2.61 1.46
N LYS A 471 -5.63 3.88 1.65
CA LYS A 471 -6.54 4.93 2.11
C LYS A 471 -6.74 6.03 1.09
N ARG A 472 -5.78 6.20 0.20
CA ARG A 472 -5.77 7.25 -0.83
C ARG A 472 -5.16 6.76 -2.12
N GLY A 473 -5.64 7.30 -3.24
CA GLY A 473 -5.09 7.03 -4.56
C GLY A 473 -5.92 6.03 -5.35
N HIS A 474 -5.33 5.45 -6.39
CA HIS A 474 -6.03 4.54 -7.29
C HIS A 474 -5.08 3.48 -7.86
N LEU A 475 -5.67 2.41 -8.35
CA LEU A 475 -5.02 1.40 -9.19
C LEU A 475 -5.89 1.20 -10.43
N LEU A 476 -5.29 1.32 -11.61
CA LEU A 476 -5.90 0.97 -12.89
C LEU A 476 -5.08 -0.14 -13.52
N ALA A 477 -5.71 -1.19 -14.01
CA ALA A 477 -5.05 -2.28 -14.70
C ALA A 477 -5.87 -2.73 -15.90
N LEU A 478 -5.18 -3.11 -16.96
CA LEU A 478 -5.75 -3.79 -18.11
C LEU A 478 -4.89 -5.02 -18.41
N THR A 479 -5.49 -6.19 -18.29
CA THR A 479 -4.85 -7.47 -18.63
C THR A 479 -5.46 -8.02 -19.92
N ALA A 480 -4.61 -8.53 -20.81
CA ALA A 480 -5.04 -9.25 -22.00
C ALA A 480 -4.30 -10.59 -22.08
N ARG A 481 -5.02 -11.68 -22.39
CA ARG A 481 -4.45 -13.02 -22.62
C ARG A 481 -4.97 -13.52 -23.96
N PHE A 482 -4.07 -13.94 -24.83
CA PHE A 482 -4.39 -14.40 -26.16
C PHE A 482 -3.76 -15.75 -26.45
N ALA A 483 -4.58 -16.72 -26.87
CA ALA A 483 -4.18 -17.99 -27.44
C ALA A 483 -4.67 -18.08 -28.90
N PRO A 484 -3.80 -18.40 -29.86
CA PRO A 484 -4.12 -18.26 -31.30
C PRO A 484 -4.98 -19.39 -31.86
N GLY A 485 -5.03 -20.57 -31.22
CA GLY A 485 -5.73 -21.75 -31.74
C GLY A 485 -4.90 -22.51 -32.77
N GLU A 486 -5.56 -23.36 -33.53
CA GLU A 486 -4.93 -24.15 -34.60
C GLU A 486 -4.27 -23.26 -35.67
N PRO A 487 -3.14 -23.66 -36.28
CA PRO A 487 -2.46 -24.97 -36.13
C PRO A 487 -1.43 -25.03 -34.99
N ILE A 488 -1.24 -23.97 -34.21
CA ILE A 488 -0.16 -23.86 -33.21
C ILE A 488 -0.62 -24.08 -31.77
N GLY A 489 -1.92 -24.26 -31.55
CA GLY A 489 -2.48 -24.54 -30.25
C GLY A 489 -3.86 -25.19 -30.35
N THR A 490 -4.26 -25.88 -29.28
CA THR A 490 -5.53 -26.63 -29.23
C THR A 490 -6.76 -25.73 -29.00
N HIS A 491 -6.56 -24.49 -28.53
CA HIS A 491 -7.67 -23.59 -28.14
C HIS A 491 -7.39 -22.16 -28.59
N ARG A 492 -8.44 -21.46 -29.01
CA ARG A 492 -8.40 -20.06 -29.40
C ARG A 492 -9.25 -19.22 -28.47
N TYR A 493 -8.63 -18.21 -27.83
CA TYR A 493 -9.35 -17.24 -27.02
C TYR A 493 -8.61 -15.91 -26.91
N LEU A 494 -9.34 -14.86 -26.58
CA LEU A 494 -8.83 -13.56 -26.18
C LEU A 494 -9.57 -13.14 -24.91
N ASN A 495 -8.89 -13.14 -23.78
CA ASN A 495 -9.43 -12.58 -22.54
C ASN A 495 -8.97 -11.15 -22.37
N ILE A 496 -9.89 -10.24 -22.04
CA ILE A 496 -9.63 -8.83 -21.75
C ILE A 496 -10.24 -8.51 -20.38
N ALA A 497 -9.41 -8.06 -19.45
CA ALA A 497 -9.78 -7.81 -18.06
C ALA A 497 -9.34 -6.41 -17.60
N PRO A 498 -10.17 -5.37 -17.71
CA PRO A 498 -9.98 -4.09 -17.04
C PRO A 498 -10.30 -4.19 -15.55
N GLU A 499 -9.52 -3.53 -14.72
CA GLU A 499 -9.75 -3.34 -13.30
C GLU A 499 -9.47 -1.91 -12.89
N ALA A 500 -10.36 -1.34 -12.07
CA ALA A 500 -10.17 -0.04 -11.44
C ALA A 500 -10.44 -0.15 -9.93
N ARG A 501 -9.55 0.41 -9.12
CA ARG A 501 -9.73 0.58 -7.68
C ARG A 501 -9.50 2.03 -7.32
N GLY A 502 -10.31 2.59 -6.43
CA GLY A 502 -10.20 3.96 -5.97
C GLY A 502 -10.37 4.09 -4.47
N TYR A 503 -9.62 5.01 -3.86
CA TYR A 503 -9.62 5.24 -2.42
C TYR A 503 -9.65 6.73 -2.14
N LEU A 504 -10.65 7.18 -1.38
CA LEU A 504 -10.88 8.59 -1.04
C LEU A 504 -10.96 8.75 0.48
N PRO A 505 -9.99 9.39 1.12
CA PRO A 505 -10.07 9.73 2.53
C PRO A 505 -11.11 10.84 2.74
N LEU A 506 -12.11 10.59 3.59
CA LEU A 506 -13.11 11.58 4.01
C LEU A 506 -12.66 12.26 5.31
N SER A 507 -11.96 11.53 6.16
CA SER A 507 -11.33 12.03 7.38
C SER A 507 -10.13 11.16 7.76
N ALA A 508 -9.45 11.47 8.87
CA ALA A 508 -8.36 10.64 9.38
C ALA A 508 -8.79 9.18 9.67
N SER A 509 -10.07 8.97 10.00
CA SER A 509 -10.63 7.67 10.39
C SER A 509 -11.59 7.07 9.38
N VAL A 510 -12.08 7.84 8.42
CA VAL A 510 -13.12 7.42 7.47
C VAL A 510 -12.62 7.53 6.05
N SER A 511 -12.78 6.48 5.26
CA SER A 511 -12.47 6.47 3.82
C SER A 511 -13.53 5.73 3.02
N LEU A 512 -13.69 6.15 1.76
CA LEU A 512 -14.43 5.40 0.75
C LEU A 512 -13.44 4.59 -0.08
N ALA A 513 -13.77 3.34 -0.36
CA ALA A 513 -13.04 2.49 -1.27
C ALA A 513 -14.00 1.90 -2.30
N GLY A 514 -13.55 1.78 -3.53
CA GLY A 514 -14.35 1.20 -4.61
C GLY A 514 -13.49 0.34 -5.52
N ARG A 515 -14.08 -0.73 -6.05
CA ARG A 515 -13.48 -1.61 -7.05
C ARG A 515 -14.50 -1.87 -8.15
N VAL A 516 -14.05 -1.84 -9.39
CA VAL A 516 -14.77 -2.35 -10.56
C VAL A 516 -13.82 -3.28 -11.28
N PHE A 517 -14.28 -4.48 -11.55
CA PHE A 517 -13.58 -5.50 -12.31
C PHE A 517 -14.52 -6.09 -13.35
N ALA A 518 -14.03 -6.25 -14.56
CA ALA A 518 -14.74 -6.97 -15.59
C ALA A 518 -13.75 -7.84 -16.37
N GLU A 519 -14.21 -8.94 -16.91
CA GLU A 519 -13.42 -9.80 -17.80
C GLU A 519 -14.33 -10.42 -18.87
N TRP A 520 -13.84 -10.48 -20.08
CA TRP A 520 -14.50 -11.11 -21.23
C TRP A 520 -13.57 -12.06 -21.92
N SER A 521 -14.10 -13.20 -22.37
CA SER A 521 -13.43 -14.18 -23.21
C SER A 521 -14.09 -14.19 -24.60
N PHE A 522 -13.33 -13.85 -25.61
CA PHE A 522 -13.76 -13.77 -27.02
C PHE A 522 -13.05 -14.86 -27.86
N LEU A 523 -13.42 -14.97 -29.14
CA LEU A 523 -12.74 -15.78 -30.17
C LEU A 523 -12.73 -17.29 -29.86
N ASN A 524 -13.89 -17.85 -29.58
CA ASN A 524 -14.05 -19.29 -29.50
C ASN A 524 -14.13 -19.89 -30.93
N ASP A 525 -13.31 -20.90 -31.25
CA ASP A 525 -13.26 -21.59 -32.53
C ASP A 525 -14.03 -22.92 -32.59
N GLY A 526 -14.91 -23.15 -31.58
CA GLY A 526 -15.67 -24.38 -31.44
C GLY A 526 -14.99 -25.44 -30.55
N ALA A 527 -13.69 -25.33 -30.30
CA ALA A 527 -12.97 -26.23 -29.38
C ALA A 527 -13.25 -25.92 -27.89
N GLY A 528 -14.05 -24.89 -27.63
CA GLY A 528 -14.36 -24.41 -26.28
C GLY A 528 -13.24 -23.59 -25.65
N VAL A 529 -13.54 -22.98 -24.50
CA VAL A 529 -12.59 -22.20 -23.70
C VAL A 529 -12.06 -23.08 -22.57
N PRO A 530 -10.72 -23.26 -22.46
CA PRO A 530 -10.14 -24.13 -21.44
C PRO A 530 -10.46 -23.63 -20.03
N LEU A 531 -10.58 -24.53 -19.04
CA LEU A 531 -10.96 -24.21 -17.66
C LEU A 531 -10.09 -23.11 -17.04
N GLY A 532 -8.78 -23.08 -17.32
CA GLY A 532 -7.86 -22.07 -16.82
C GLY A 532 -8.09 -20.65 -17.38
N ALA A 533 -8.86 -20.53 -18.49
CA ALA A 533 -9.21 -19.27 -19.12
C ALA A 533 -10.70 -18.90 -18.93
N ARG A 534 -11.51 -19.75 -18.31
CA ARG A 534 -12.92 -19.48 -17.97
C ARG A 534 -13.04 -18.57 -16.75
N LEU A 535 -14.14 -17.83 -16.69
CA LEU A 535 -14.34 -16.74 -15.75
C LEU A 535 -15.26 -17.15 -14.61
N PHE A 536 -14.75 -16.99 -13.40
CA PHE A 536 -15.45 -17.29 -12.15
C PHE A 536 -15.38 -16.09 -11.21
N GLY A 537 -16.51 -15.69 -10.64
CA GLY A 537 -16.59 -14.64 -9.63
C GLY A 537 -16.98 -15.17 -8.25
N GLY A 538 -17.11 -14.25 -7.31
CA GLY A 538 -17.43 -14.54 -5.91
C GLY A 538 -16.22 -14.76 -5.02
N GLY A 539 -16.47 -14.90 -3.71
CA GLY A 539 -15.47 -15.10 -2.67
C GLY A 539 -15.09 -13.84 -1.92
N ALA A 540 -14.25 -14.00 -0.92
CA ALA A 540 -13.85 -12.97 0.02
C ALA A 540 -13.14 -11.76 -0.63
N PHE A 541 -12.51 -11.94 -1.80
CA PHE A 541 -11.78 -10.91 -2.55
C PHE A 541 -12.53 -10.41 -3.80
N GLY A 542 -13.72 -10.91 -4.05
CA GLY A 542 -14.60 -10.54 -5.15
C GLY A 542 -15.98 -10.11 -4.65
N PHE A 543 -17.02 -10.68 -5.22
CA PHE A 543 -18.41 -10.46 -4.84
C PHE A 543 -18.79 -11.32 -3.62
N ARG A 544 -18.94 -10.69 -2.45
CA ARG A 544 -19.17 -11.35 -1.15
C ARG A 544 -20.57 -11.91 -0.93
N GLY A 545 -21.43 -11.86 -1.93
CA GLY A 545 -22.74 -12.56 -1.90
C GLY A 545 -22.65 -14.03 -2.27
N PHE A 546 -21.49 -14.50 -2.77
CA PHE A 546 -21.26 -15.88 -3.21
C PHE A 546 -19.95 -16.41 -2.66
N GLY A 547 -19.89 -17.70 -2.41
CA GLY A 547 -18.64 -18.40 -2.13
C GLY A 547 -17.65 -18.30 -3.30
N ARG A 548 -16.42 -18.71 -3.07
CA ARG A 548 -15.34 -18.66 -4.05
C ARG A 548 -15.71 -19.46 -5.31
N GLN A 549 -15.62 -18.81 -6.49
CA GLN A 549 -15.94 -19.38 -7.79
C GLN A 549 -17.43 -19.79 -7.98
N ALA A 550 -18.32 -19.37 -7.09
CA ALA A 550 -19.74 -19.71 -7.15
C ALA A 550 -20.56 -18.76 -8.03
N LEU A 551 -20.09 -17.53 -8.27
CA LEU A 551 -20.72 -16.61 -9.25
C LEU A 551 -20.28 -17.02 -10.66
N SER A 552 -21.11 -17.80 -11.34
CA SER A 552 -20.79 -18.48 -12.60
C SER A 552 -22.03 -19.12 -13.21
N PRO A 553 -22.10 -19.27 -14.55
CA PRO A 553 -23.02 -20.19 -15.18
C PRO A 553 -22.82 -21.61 -14.65
N VAL A 554 -23.93 -22.37 -14.56
CA VAL A 554 -23.91 -23.71 -13.99
C VAL A 554 -24.46 -24.74 -14.95
N ILE A 555 -24.17 -26.00 -14.65
CA ILE A 555 -24.82 -27.19 -15.23
C ILE A 555 -25.38 -28.05 -14.10
N GLN A 556 -26.44 -28.79 -14.41
CA GLN A 556 -26.92 -29.85 -13.53
C GLN A 556 -26.02 -31.09 -13.64
N SER A 557 -25.54 -31.57 -12.52
CA SER A 557 -24.79 -32.80 -12.42
C SER A 557 -25.44 -33.74 -11.43
N CYS A 558 -25.79 -34.94 -11.88
CA CYS A 558 -26.43 -35.97 -11.04
C CYS A 558 -25.39 -37.04 -10.69
N ASP A 559 -25.52 -37.64 -9.49
CA ASP A 559 -24.69 -38.75 -9.05
C ASP A 559 -24.97 -39.98 -9.93
N PRO A 560 -23.96 -40.56 -10.59
CA PRO A 560 -24.13 -41.78 -11.38
C PRO A 560 -24.67 -42.96 -10.57
N ALA A 561 -24.39 -43.00 -9.26
CA ALA A 561 -24.85 -44.03 -8.34
C ALA A 561 -26.25 -43.78 -7.76
N ALA A 562 -26.70 -42.51 -7.81
CA ALA A 562 -28.00 -42.05 -7.35
C ALA A 562 -28.55 -40.97 -8.31
N PRO A 563 -29.12 -41.35 -9.46
CA PRO A 563 -29.54 -40.40 -10.52
C PRO A 563 -30.55 -39.33 -10.09
N ASP A 564 -31.24 -39.56 -9.00
CA ASP A 564 -32.17 -38.60 -8.41
C ASP A 564 -31.49 -37.53 -7.55
N VAL A 565 -30.20 -37.71 -7.24
CA VAL A 565 -29.38 -36.75 -6.49
C VAL A 565 -28.59 -35.90 -7.46
N CYS A 566 -29.16 -34.76 -7.81
CA CYS A 566 -28.56 -33.78 -8.72
C CYS A 566 -28.14 -32.52 -7.96
N ALA A 567 -27.03 -31.91 -8.39
CA ALA A 567 -26.54 -30.64 -7.89
C ALA A 567 -26.10 -29.72 -9.03
N GLU A 568 -26.34 -28.44 -8.90
CA GLU A 568 -25.83 -27.43 -9.84
C GLU A 568 -24.35 -27.20 -9.61
N ARG A 569 -23.57 -27.14 -10.71
CA ARG A 569 -22.11 -27.00 -10.67
C ARG A 569 -21.66 -25.78 -11.47
N PRO A 570 -20.96 -24.85 -10.86
CA PRO A 570 -20.30 -23.75 -11.56
C PRO A 570 -19.24 -24.26 -12.53
N VAL A 571 -19.29 -23.79 -13.76
CA VAL A 571 -18.36 -24.21 -14.85
C VAL A 571 -17.56 -23.05 -15.45
N GLY A 572 -17.74 -21.84 -14.93
CA GLY A 572 -17.15 -20.61 -15.45
C GLY A 572 -17.91 -20.06 -16.65
N GLY A 573 -17.91 -18.74 -16.78
CA GLY A 573 -18.53 -18.01 -17.89
C GLY A 573 -17.54 -17.56 -18.94
N LEU A 574 -18.07 -16.85 -19.96
CA LEU A 574 -17.31 -16.10 -20.95
C LEU A 574 -17.30 -14.60 -20.67
N SER A 575 -18.09 -14.15 -19.71
CA SER A 575 -18.09 -12.78 -19.22
C SER A 575 -18.29 -12.75 -17.70
N LEU A 576 -17.64 -11.80 -17.04
CA LEU A 576 -17.73 -11.55 -15.60
C LEU A 576 -17.70 -10.05 -15.35
N PHE A 577 -18.56 -9.60 -14.44
CA PHE A 577 -18.53 -8.24 -13.92
C PHE A 577 -18.69 -8.28 -12.39
N GLU A 578 -17.82 -7.56 -11.68
CA GLU A 578 -17.90 -7.36 -10.24
C GLU A 578 -17.63 -5.89 -9.91
N ALA A 579 -18.49 -5.29 -9.10
CA ALA A 579 -18.28 -3.97 -8.54
C ALA A 579 -18.52 -4.01 -7.04
N SER A 580 -17.70 -3.28 -6.29
CA SER A 580 -17.74 -3.20 -4.83
C SER A 580 -17.55 -1.76 -4.38
N ALA A 581 -18.31 -1.35 -3.37
CA ALA A 581 -18.15 -0.06 -2.71
C ALA A 581 -18.11 -0.27 -1.19
N GLU A 582 -17.17 0.37 -0.51
CA GLU A 582 -16.97 0.24 0.94
C GLU A 582 -16.85 1.61 1.60
N LEU A 583 -17.59 1.79 2.68
CA LEU A 583 -17.34 2.85 3.66
C LEU A 583 -16.56 2.25 4.82
N ARG A 584 -15.30 2.66 4.96
CA ARG A 584 -14.35 2.13 5.95
C ARG A 584 -14.21 3.11 7.12
N LEU A 585 -14.51 2.66 8.32
CA LEU A 585 -14.25 3.37 9.59
C LEU A 585 -13.07 2.68 10.27
N LEU A 586 -11.86 3.18 10.03
CA LEU A 586 -10.58 2.60 10.48
C LEU A 586 -9.77 3.62 11.28
N PRO A 587 -10.11 3.89 12.56
CA PRO A 587 -9.39 4.88 13.37
C PRO A 587 -7.90 4.50 13.48
N PRO A 588 -6.96 5.44 13.25
CA PRO A 588 -5.52 5.14 13.22
C PRO A 588 -4.97 4.56 14.53
N GLN A 589 -5.53 4.96 15.67
CA GLN A 589 -5.08 4.55 16.99
C GLN A 589 -5.78 3.30 17.53
N LYS A 590 -6.80 2.79 16.82
CA LYS A 590 -7.57 1.63 17.27
C LYS A 590 -7.12 0.38 16.52
N GLN A 591 -7.14 -0.75 17.20
CA GLN A 591 -6.85 -2.06 16.61
C GLN A 591 -8.06 -2.70 15.95
N TYR A 592 -9.20 -2.02 15.96
CA TYR A 592 -10.44 -2.48 15.35
C TYR A 592 -11.03 -1.39 14.47
N GLY A 593 -11.79 -1.79 13.49
CA GLY A 593 -12.54 -0.94 12.58
C GLY A 593 -13.78 -1.64 12.05
N LEU A 594 -14.62 -0.88 11.39
CA LEU A 594 -15.86 -1.36 10.78
C LEU A 594 -15.89 -0.98 9.31
N VAL A 595 -16.51 -1.81 8.50
CA VAL A 595 -16.74 -1.57 7.08
C VAL A 595 -18.21 -1.85 6.77
N LEU A 596 -18.85 -0.90 6.09
CA LEU A 596 -20.13 -1.12 5.43
C LEU A 596 -19.84 -1.29 3.94
N PHE A 597 -20.40 -2.30 3.30
CA PHE A 597 -20.14 -2.56 1.89
C PHE A 597 -21.39 -2.97 1.10
N GLY A 598 -21.31 -2.73 -0.21
CA GLY A 598 -22.24 -3.23 -1.19
C GLY A 598 -21.50 -3.77 -2.39
N ASP A 599 -21.83 -4.99 -2.80
CA ASP A 599 -21.26 -5.70 -3.92
C ASP A 599 -22.35 -5.98 -4.98
N PHE A 600 -21.96 -5.86 -6.23
CA PHE A 600 -22.83 -5.98 -7.38
C PHE A 600 -22.11 -6.76 -8.48
N GLY A 601 -22.78 -7.68 -9.16
CA GLY A 601 -22.12 -8.44 -10.21
C GLY A 601 -23.00 -9.46 -10.92
N GLY A 602 -22.36 -10.14 -11.88
CA GLY A 602 -22.93 -11.22 -12.67
C GLY A 602 -21.86 -11.92 -13.49
N ALA A 603 -22.14 -13.15 -13.88
CA ALA A 603 -21.30 -13.94 -14.78
C ALA A 603 -22.21 -14.59 -15.85
N GLY A 604 -21.82 -14.44 -17.11
CA GLY A 604 -22.64 -14.89 -18.25
C GLY A 604 -21.98 -16.00 -19.07
N PRO A 605 -22.81 -16.85 -19.72
CA PRO A 605 -22.34 -17.89 -20.64
C PRO A 605 -21.80 -17.31 -21.95
N ALA A 606 -22.19 -16.09 -22.30
CA ALA A 606 -21.75 -15.33 -23.47
C ALA A 606 -21.12 -13.99 -23.08
N GLN A 607 -21.15 -12.99 -23.96
CA GLN A 607 -20.48 -11.69 -23.74
C GLN A 607 -21.23 -10.76 -22.78
N ASN A 608 -22.49 -11.05 -22.44
CA ASN A 608 -23.26 -10.29 -21.47
C ASN A 608 -23.14 -10.93 -20.07
N PRO A 609 -22.44 -10.30 -19.10
CA PRO A 609 -22.29 -10.86 -17.75
C PRO A 609 -23.61 -10.91 -16.98
N PHE A 610 -24.65 -10.25 -17.46
CA PHE A 610 -25.98 -10.19 -16.83
C PHE A 610 -27.04 -11.02 -17.58
N GLU A 611 -26.61 -11.86 -18.51
CA GLU A 611 -27.53 -12.70 -19.30
C GLU A 611 -28.33 -13.65 -18.41
N GLU A 612 -27.67 -14.30 -17.45
CA GLU A 612 -28.33 -15.16 -16.46
C GLU A 612 -28.84 -14.40 -15.23
N GLY A 613 -28.70 -13.07 -15.22
CA GLY A 613 -29.25 -12.18 -14.23
C GLY A 613 -28.21 -11.36 -13.49
N LEU A 614 -28.70 -10.56 -12.57
CA LEU A 614 -28.00 -9.57 -11.80
C LEU A 614 -28.06 -9.94 -10.33
N SER A 615 -26.94 -9.84 -9.66
CA SER A 615 -26.85 -10.09 -8.21
C SER A 615 -26.39 -8.85 -7.46
N PHE A 616 -26.92 -8.66 -6.26
CA PHE A 616 -26.54 -7.60 -5.33
C PHE A 616 -26.48 -8.16 -3.91
N ALA A 617 -25.42 -7.82 -3.19
CA ALA A 617 -25.27 -8.11 -1.77
C ALA A 617 -24.83 -6.85 -1.01
N ALA A 618 -25.29 -6.74 0.23
CA ALA A 618 -24.85 -5.72 1.15
C ALA A 618 -24.42 -6.35 2.47
N GLY A 619 -23.47 -5.74 3.16
CA GLY A 619 -22.94 -6.35 4.38
C GLY A 619 -22.18 -5.43 5.29
N LEU A 620 -21.78 -6.02 6.40
CA LEU A 620 -20.97 -5.40 7.43
C LEU A 620 -19.68 -6.20 7.62
N GLY A 621 -18.59 -5.50 7.84
CA GLY A 621 -17.28 -6.10 8.09
C GLY A 621 -16.64 -5.57 9.36
N ALA A 622 -16.04 -6.47 10.13
CA ALA A 622 -15.13 -6.10 11.21
C ALA A 622 -13.68 -6.21 10.72
N ARG A 623 -12.85 -5.26 11.14
CA ARG A 623 -11.42 -5.23 10.88
C ARG A 623 -10.68 -5.27 12.19
N LEU A 624 -9.75 -6.23 12.31
CA LEU A 624 -8.95 -6.43 13.50
C LEU A 624 -7.47 -6.36 13.11
N ARG A 625 -6.73 -5.44 13.69
CA ARG A 625 -5.27 -5.33 13.54
C ARG A 625 -4.60 -6.08 14.67
N LEU A 626 -4.35 -7.36 14.48
CA LEU A 626 -3.65 -8.20 15.43
C LEU A 626 -2.14 -8.11 15.18
N TRP A 627 -1.43 -7.27 15.94
CA TRP A 627 -0.01 -6.93 15.74
C TRP A 627 0.24 -6.36 14.32
N TYR A 628 0.74 -7.20 13.41
CA TYR A 628 1.02 -6.84 12.00
C TYR A 628 0.07 -7.56 11.03
N LEU A 629 -0.92 -8.31 11.53
CA LEU A 629 -1.86 -9.08 10.72
C LEU A 629 -3.22 -8.39 10.69
N PRO A 630 -3.65 -7.82 9.55
CA PRO A 630 -5.01 -7.36 9.38
C PRO A 630 -5.93 -8.57 9.15
N VAL A 631 -6.84 -8.82 10.07
CA VAL A 631 -7.88 -9.84 9.95
C VAL A 631 -9.20 -9.16 9.62
N SER A 632 -9.85 -9.63 8.56
CA SER A 632 -11.15 -9.15 8.11
C SER A 632 -12.20 -10.24 8.27
N ILE A 633 -13.33 -9.87 8.88
CA ILE A 633 -14.51 -10.73 9.03
C ILE A 633 -15.67 -9.98 8.38
N ASP A 634 -16.23 -10.50 7.31
CA ASP A 634 -17.33 -9.88 6.59
C ASP A 634 -18.57 -10.79 6.64
N VAL A 635 -19.74 -10.19 6.84
CA VAL A 635 -21.03 -10.84 6.73
C VAL A 635 -21.83 -10.10 5.68
N ALA A 636 -22.28 -10.80 4.65
CA ALA A 636 -23.04 -10.28 3.54
C ALA A 636 -24.45 -10.90 3.50
N TYR A 637 -25.43 -10.09 3.13
CA TYR A 637 -26.77 -10.51 2.79
C TYR A 637 -27.01 -10.31 1.29
N ARG A 638 -27.29 -11.39 0.57
CA ARG A 638 -27.61 -11.38 -0.86
C ARG A 638 -29.06 -10.95 -1.03
N ALA A 639 -29.26 -9.67 -1.31
CA ALA A 639 -30.60 -9.06 -1.42
C ALA A 639 -31.26 -9.32 -2.77
N LEU A 640 -30.46 -9.55 -3.82
CA LEU A 640 -30.93 -9.83 -5.17
C LEU A 640 -30.07 -10.92 -5.80
N SER A 641 -30.73 -11.97 -6.31
CA SER A 641 -30.11 -13.00 -7.12
C SER A 641 -31.15 -13.46 -8.15
N ARG A 642 -31.17 -12.81 -9.32
CA ARG A 642 -32.11 -13.14 -10.40
C ARG A 642 -31.35 -13.90 -11.49
N GLY A 643 -31.92 -15.03 -11.92
CA GLY A 643 -31.35 -15.82 -13.02
C GLY A 643 -30.08 -16.60 -12.69
N GLN A 644 -29.42 -16.29 -11.58
CA GLN A 644 -28.37 -17.16 -11.09
C GLN A 644 -29.01 -18.40 -10.50
N PRO A 645 -28.58 -19.58 -10.89
CA PRO A 645 -29.07 -20.82 -10.31
C PRO A 645 -28.88 -20.78 -8.80
N GLN A 646 -29.82 -21.32 -8.06
CA GLN A 646 -29.74 -21.51 -6.63
C GLN A 646 -28.75 -22.68 -6.35
N GLY A 647 -27.53 -22.54 -6.89
CA GLY A 647 -26.46 -23.47 -6.67
C GLY A 647 -25.85 -23.24 -5.31
N LEU A 648 -25.27 -24.24 -4.77
CA LEU A 648 -24.35 -24.39 -3.63
C LEU A 648 -24.78 -23.72 -2.30
N GLU A 649 -25.55 -22.62 -2.31
CA GLU A 649 -25.93 -21.87 -1.11
C GLU A 649 -27.35 -21.32 -1.26
N ASN A 650 -28.33 -22.05 -0.75
CA ASN A 650 -29.71 -21.55 -0.59
C ASN A 650 -29.80 -20.44 0.47
N ASP A 651 -28.77 -20.29 1.31
CA ASP A 651 -28.74 -19.26 2.35
C ASP A 651 -28.37 -17.89 1.75
N PRO A 652 -29.20 -16.86 1.92
CA PRO A 652 -28.89 -15.52 1.47
C PRO A 652 -27.77 -14.85 2.30
N VAL A 653 -27.36 -15.43 3.42
CA VAL A 653 -26.31 -14.90 4.29
C VAL A 653 -25.00 -15.64 4.04
N SER A 654 -23.96 -14.88 3.76
CA SER A 654 -22.60 -15.37 3.55
C SER A 654 -21.64 -14.76 4.55
N ALA A 655 -20.76 -15.57 5.14
CA ALA A 655 -19.73 -15.11 6.06
C ALA A 655 -18.33 -15.44 5.53
N PHE A 656 -17.41 -14.49 5.66
CA PHE A 656 -16.04 -14.60 5.18
C PHE A 656 -15.06 -14.22 6.27
N VAL A 657 -14.00 -14.99 6.40
CA VAL A 657 -12.84 -14.65 7.25
C VAL A 657 -11.58 -14.71 6.40
N ARG A 658 -10.79 -13.64 6.40
CA ARG A 658 -9.54 -13.58 5.63
C ARG A 658 -8.48 -12.74 6.32
N ILE A 659 -7.24 -12.87 5.86
CA ILE A 659 -6.15 -11.96 6.19
C ILE A 659 -6.03 -10.93 5.06
N GLY A 660 -6.13 -9.64 5.39
CA GLY A 660 -6.10 -8.53 4.43
C GLY A 660 -7.45 -7.89 4.14
N GLU A 661 -7.45 -6.89 3.24
CA GLU A 661 -8.67 -6.23 2.75
C GLU A 661 -9.25 -6.95 1.52
N ALA A 662 -10.49 -6.62 1.14
CA ALA A 662 -11.13 -7.23 -0.02
C ALA A 662 -10.45 -6.82 -1.35
N PHE A 663 -9.92 -5.58 -1.41
CA PHE A 663 -9.20 -5.05 -2.58
C PHE A 663 -8.30 -3.88 -2.22
#